data_3c71ef1c5557795b003b3ac9cf252399
#
_entry.id   3c71ef1c5557795b003b3ac9cf252399
#
_cell.length_a   1.000
_cell.length_b   1.000
_cell.length_c   1.000
_cell.angle_alpha   90.00
_cell.angle_beta   90.00
_cell.angle_gamma   90.00
#
_symmetry.space_group_name_H-M   'P 1'
#
loop_
_entity.id
_entity.type
_entity.pdbx_description
1 polymer ?
#
loop_
_entity_poly.entity_id
_entity_poly.type
_entity_poly.pdbx_seq_one_letter_code
_entity_poly.pdbx_strand_id
1 'polypeptide(L)'
;MFELPQRALEWSRSPIRVILLVGLIVAIWLGNDYGATFDEGRNANKGAAALRTYSGSKDYFELDALPDHGPIYFMFFNITAKAIHSLAPSWPEADGHHFTHSLMFLLTVYCFYRLSLRFMGPRPAWMATILFATQPLLFGNGFINQKDTPFMALFIAALVSGMAAADRLHRRGQPSPGTFLPALLNDLRDAAAYIRTGWSGLSRRRRALLAGILLLLGLLMLDLLWIGLLRGLGESVLAAIYRGAAPPPLQRLFDSVATDAYKTPLEAYLAKYEAFYTEVRLPLLFLLPLVGLVVASRFLPGLGQTWGFDRIFAAEPMLWMSAFLLGATVCVRQLGVFVGGLVSLYLLYRTRLKAIFPLVLYWAAGAAVTYATWPYLWPNPIRRFLESLFFAAQFPPHHTFFEGRWMSSRIAPWYYFPKLAAIELTEPAVLLVLIGTAAALWRLRRDRANWFLYGLLALWVGVPFAGLVFFDMTAYGNIRHLLFTLPALLIVAGIGLEAILQRLRRRWAEWLFMAVVALPGIWALIWLHPYEYIYMNSLVGGVSGAYGRYELDRQCISLREAIEEVNQIAAQGVTVMVLGQISAVVPYARPDLRLIDDREPFRSADYVLSCYWQSTIDLGPEGFETIYKVRRGEAVLTDLWRRLPLAPLPSAEP
;
A
#
# COMPACT_ATOMS: atom_id res chain seq x y z
N MET A 1 33.34 4.30 20.71
CA MET A 1 33.20 5.58 21.39
C MET A 1 32.11 6.38 20.70
N PHE A 2 31.11 6.77 21.42
CA PHE A 2 29.79 7.20 20.96
C PHE A 2 29.78 8.49 20.15
N GLU A 3 29.44 8.42 18.85
CA GLU A 3 29.10 9.59 17.99
C GLU A 3 27.64 10.06 18.16
N LEU A 4 27.00 9.74 19.28
CA LEU A 4 25.60 10.09 19.55
C LEU A 4 25.34 11.59 19.78
N PRO A 5 26.23 12.41 20.37
CA PRO A 5 25.92 13.82 20.65
C PRO A 5 25.85 14.70 19.41
N GLN A 6 26.71 14.51 18.40
CA GLN A 6 26.71 15.34 17.19
C GLN A 6 25.50 15.04 16.27
N ARG A 7 25.15 13.76 16.10
CA ARG A 7 23.96 13.36 15.34
C ARG A 7 22.65 13.81 16.00
N ALA A 8 22.60 13.81 17.34
CA ALA A 8 21.47 14.32 18.08
C ALA A 8 21.35 15.85 17.95
N LEU A 9 22.46 16.59 17.91
CA LEU A 9 22.47 18.04 17.70
C LEU A 9 22.14 18.43 16.25
N GLU A 10 22.62 17.66 15.26
CA GLU A 10 22.23 17.83 13.86
C GLU A 10 20.73 17.55 13.65
N TRP A 11 20.23 16.55 14.36
CA TRP A 11 18.81 16.30 14.37
C TRP A 11 18.03 17.46 15.01
N SER A 12 18.48 18.09 16.08
CA SER A 12 17.81 19.24 16.73
C SER A 12 17.68 20.48 15.84
N ARG A 13 18.52 20.62 14.84
CA ARG A 13 18.55 21.74 13.89
C ARG A 13 17.88 21.42 12.54
N SER A 14 17.34 20.23 12.38
CA SER A 14 16.73 19.84 11.09
C SER A 14 15.34 20.45 10.93
N PRO A 15 15.07 21.24 9.85
CA PRO A 15 13.79 21.91 9.64
C PRO A 15 12.60 20.94 9.49
N ILE A 16 12.84 19.66 9.16
CA ILE A 16 11.77 18.66 9.08
C ILE A 16 11.02 18.47 10.42
N ARG A 17 11.69 18.70 11.55
CA ARG A 17 11.02 18.58 12.86
C ARG A 17 9.94 19.60 13.07
N VAL A 18 10.16 20.82 12.56
CA VAL A 18 9.14 21.87 12.65
C VAL A 18 7.90 21.44 11.87
N ILE A 19 8.10 20.92 10.65
CA ILE A 19 6.98 20.42 9.83
C ILE A 19 6.25 19.27 10.55
N LEU A 20 6.98 18.31 11.11
CA LEU A 20 6.38 17.17 11.81
C LEU A 20 5.69 17.58 13.10
N LEU A 21 6.27 18.52 13.86
CA LEU A 21 5.64 19.04 15.09
C LEU A 21 4.36 19.80 14.78
N VAL A 22 4.41 20.70 13.80
CA VAL A 22 3.21 21.42 13.33
C VAL A 22 2.17 20.43 12.82
N GLY A 23 2.58 19.47 11.99
CA GLY A 23 1.68 18.42 11.49
C GLY A 23 1.06 17.58 12.60
N LEU A 24 1.82 17.25 13.66
CA LEU A 24 1.29 16.52 14.82
C LEU A 24 0.27 17.37 15.61
N ILE A 25 0.56 18.64 15.82
CA ILE A 25 -0.37 19.57 16.48
C ILE A 25 -1.68 19.67 15.67
N VAL A 26 -1.57 19.82 14.35
CA VAL A 26 -2.72 19.86 13.43
C VAL A 26 -3.48 18.53 13.47
N ALA A 27 -2.78 17.38 13.49
CA ALA A 27 -3.40 16.07 13.56
C ALA A 27 -4.20 15.87 14.86
N ILE A 28 -3.70 16.36 15.99
CA ILE A 28 -4.42 16.33 17.28
C ILE A 28 -5.63 17.26 17.25
N TRP A 29 -5.48 18.44 16.65
CA TRP A 29 -6.55 19.45 16.61
C TRP A 29 -7.70 19.06 15.68
N LEU A 30 -7.38 18.51 14.49
CA LEU A 30 -8.36 18.18 13.45
C LEU A 30 -8.81 16.71 13.46
N GLY A 31 -8.22 15.85 14.31
CA GLY A 31 -8.45 14.39 14.26
C GLY A 31 -9.90 13.98 14.48
N ASN A 32 -10.68 14.83 15.15
CA ASN A 32 -12.11 14.60 15.47
C ASN A 32 -13.08 15.37 14.56
N ASP A 33 -12.63 15.98 13.46
CA ASP A 33 -13.52 16.75 12.58
C ASP A 33 -14.01 15.92 11.38
N TYR A 34 -13.28 14.84 11.02
CA TYR A 34 -13.61 14.02 9.84
C TYR A 34 -14.69 12.99 10.13
N GLY A 35 -15.53 12.72 9.12
CA GLY A 35 -16.51 11.64 9.17
C GLY A 35 -15.90 10.26 8.90
N ALA A 36 -16.51 9.20 9.44
CA ALA A 36 -16.14 7.83 9.12
C ALA A 36 -16.43 7.53 7.65
N THR A 37 -15.51 6.77 7.04
CA THR A 37 -15.63 6.44 5.62
C THR A 37 -16.51 5.21 5.41
N PHE A 38 -17.01 5.08 4.17
CA PHE A 38 -17.83 3.95 3.72
C PHE A 38 -17.27 2.56 4.09
N ASP A 39 -15.95 2.38 3.99
CA ASP A 39 -15.29 1.09 4.25
C ASP A 39 -14.81 0.92 5.71
N GLU A 40 -14.88 1.94 6.54
CA GLU A 40 -14.17 1.98 7.82
C GLU A 40 -14.67 0.93 8.81
N GLY A 41 -15.96 0.85 9.02
CA GLY A 41 -16.56 -0.14 9.91
C GLY A 41 -16.21 -1.58 9.52
N ARG A 42 -16.26 -1.89 8.21
CA ARG A 42 -15.89 -3.21 7.69
C ARG A 42 -14.42 -3.52 7.97
N ASN A 43 -13.52 -2.58 7.70
CA ASN A 43 -12.10 -2.79 7.88
C ASN A 43 -11.70 -2.84 9.37
N ALA A 44 -12.37 -2.07 10.23
CA ALA A 44 -12.22 -2.16 11.68
C ALA A 44 -12.62 -3.56 12.18
N ASN A 45 -13.78 -4.08 11.74
CA ASN A 45 -14.23 -5.43 12.07
C ASN A 45 -13.25 -6.51 11.57
N LYS A 46 -12.73 -6.37 10.34
CA LYS A 46 -11.70 -7.26 9.78
C LYS A 46 -10.42 -7.27 10.61
N GLY A 47 -9.95 -6.09 11.04
CA GLY A 47 -8.79 -5.95 11.92
C GLY A 47 -9.00 -6.58 13.30
N ALA A 48 -10.17 -6.36 13.92
CA ALA A 48 -10.53 -6.93 15.19
C ALA A 48 -10.65 -8.48 15.14
N ALA A 49 -11.26 -9.02 14.08
CA ALA A 49 -11.35 -10.46 13.86
C ALA A 49 -9.97 -11.09 13.64
N ALA A 50 -9.11 -10.43 12.86
CA ALA A 50 -7.74 -10.89 12.66
C ALA A 50 -6.94 -10.94 13.96
N LEU A 51 -7.08 -9.95 14.85
CA LEU A 51 -6.44 -9.97 16.18
C LEU A 51 -6.90 -11.16 17.01
N ARG A 52 -8.21 -11.47 17.02
CA ARG A 52 -8.74 -12.62 17.74
C ARG A 52 -8.26 -13.97 17.18
N THR A 53 -7.90 -14.03 15.91
CA THR A 53 -7.39 -15.27 15.28
C THR A 53 -6.08 -15.74 15.92
N TYR A 54 -5.23 -14.83 16.40
CA TYR A 54 -4.01 -15.20 17.11
C TYR A 54 -4.28 -15.82 18.50
N SER A 55 -5.48 -15.65 19.04
CA SER A 55 -5.95 -16.33 20.26
C SER A 55 -6.83 -17.55 19.98
N GLY A 56 -6.90 -18.01 18.73
CA GLY A 56 -7.59 -19.24 18.34
C GLY A 56 -9.03 -19.06 17.82
N SER A 57 -9.54 -17.82 17.69
CA SER A 57 -10.85 -17.59 17.05
C SER A 57 -10.82 -17.90 15.56
N LYS A 58 -11.95 -18.32 14.99
CA LYS A 58 -12.14 -18.52 13.56
C LYS A 58 -12.89 -17.36 12.88
N ASP A 59 -13.27 -16.34 13.62
CA ASP A 59 -14.09 -15.21 13.13
C ASP A 59 -13.56 -14.56 11.85
N TYR A 60 -12.23 -14.46 11.71
CA TYR A 60 -11.62 -13.88 10.52
C TYR A 60 -11.92 -14.66 9.24
N PHE A 61 -11.96 -15.97 9.33
CA PHE A 61 -12.24 -16.85 8.19
C PHE A 61 -13.73 -16.89 7.81
N GLU A 62 -14.60 -16.53 8.76
CA GLU A 62 -16.06 -16.45 8.56
C GLU A 62 -16.47 -15.08 8.00
N LEU A 63 -15.83 -14.00 8.47
CA LEU A 63 -16.14 -12.63 8.10
C LEU A 63 -15.69 -12.24 6.69
N ASP A 64 -14.60 -12.82 6.17
CA ASP A 64 -13.97 -12.32 4.96
C ASP A 64 -13.34 -13.42 4.10
N ALA A 65 -14.15 -13.94 3.20
CA ALA A 65 -13.70 -14.87 2.16
C ALA A 65 -12.94 -14.20 1.01
N LEU A 66 -12.89 -12.84 0.96
CA LEU A 66 -12.27 -12.11 -0.15
C LEU A 66 -10.76 -11.97 0.06
N PRO A 67 -9.95 -12.32 -0.95
CA PRO A 67 -8.49 -12.22 -0.91
C PRO A 67 -7.99 -10.80 -1.19
N ASP A 68 -8.74 -9.76 -0.82
CA ASP A 68 -8.52 -8.38 -1.29
C ASP A 68 -7.37 -7.66 -0.57
N HIS A 69 -7.28 -7.74 0.77
CA HIS A 69 -6.30 -7.05 1.60
C HIS A 69 -5.96 -7.84 2.85
N GLY A 70 -4.68 -7.81 3.25
CA GLY A 70 -4.28 -8.32 4.55
C GLY A 70 -4.59 -7.32 5.67
N PRO A 71 -4.77 -7.79 6.92
CA PRO A 71 -5.30 -7.00 8.00
C PRO A 71 -4.26 -6.23 8.84
N ILE A 72 -2.97 -6.27 8.53
CA ILE A 72 -1.91 -5.71 9.40
C ILE A 72 -2.19 -4.27 9.83
N TYR A 73 -2.59 -3.43 8.88
CA TYR A 73 -2.88 -2.03 9.18
C TYR A 73 -4.22 -1.89 9.92
N PHE A 74 -5.19 -2.72 9.60
CA PHE A 74 -6.49 -2.73 10.28
C PHE A 74 -6.36 -3.18 11.75
N MET A 75 -5.48 -4.12 12.03
CA MET A 75 -5.12 -4.48 13.40
C MET A 75 -4.45 -3.31 14.13
N PHE A 76 -3.51 -2.64 13.46
CA PHE A 76 -2.76 -1.52 14.03
C PHE A 76 -3.67 -0.35 14.40
N PHE A 77 -4.53 0.11 13.49
CA PHE A 77 -5.39 1.24 13.80
C PHE A 77 -6.46 0.93 14.85
N ASN A 78 -6.96 -0.32 14.92
CA ASN A 78 -7.85 -0.74 16.00
C ASN A 78 -7.18 -0.69 17.38
N ILE A 79 -5.93 -1.17 17.49
CA ILE A 79 -5.17 -1.12 18.74
C ILE A 79 -4.95 0.33 19.16
N THR A 80 -4.51 1.17 18.21
CA THR A 80 -4.22 2.59 18.49
C THR A 80 -5.47 3.38 18.82
N ALA A 81 -6.57 3.17 18.11
CA ALA A 81 -7.84 3.85 18.39
C ALA A 81 -8.37 3.51 19.78
N LYS A 82 -8.33 2.24 20.20
CA LYS A 82 -8.71 1.84 21.56
C LYS A 82 -7.81 2.46 22.61
N ALA A 83 -6.50 2.52 22.37
CA ALA A 83 -5.57 3.20 23.27
C ALA A 83 -5.88 4.71 23.36
N ILE A 84 -6.17 5.37 22.23
CA ILE A 84 -6.55 6.78 22.19
C ILE A 84 -7.87 7.00 22.94
N HIS A 85 -8.90 6.21 22.65
CA HIS A 85 -10.19 6.30 23.34
C HIS A 85 -10.06 6.11 24.87
N SER A 86 -9.17 5.21 25.32
CA SER A 86 -8.90 5.04 26.76
C SER A 86 -8.25 6.26 27.41
N LEU A 87 -7.49 7.05 26.65
CA LEU A 87 -6.84 8.31 27.09
C LEU A 87 -7.73 9.54 26.90
N ALA A 88 -8.59 9.52 25.90
CA ALA A 88 -9.52 10.59 25.55
C ALA A 88 -10.93 9.99 25.30
N PRO A 89 -11.69 9.67 26.34
CA PRO A 89 -13.01 9.00 26.21
C PRO A 89 -14.06 9.81 25.45
N SER A 90 -13.85 11.12 25.31
CA SER A 90 -14.72 12.01 24.52
C SER A 90 -14.59 11.79 23.00
N TRP A 91 -13.50 11.15 22.54
CA TRP A 91 -13.32 10.83 21.12
C TRP A 91 -13.94 9.45 20.84
N PRO A 92 -14.88 9.33 19.88
CA PRO A 92 -15.28 8.04 19.33
C PRO A 92 -14.09 7.24 18.79
N GLU A 93 -14.16 5.91 18.76
CA GLU A 93 -13.09 5.08 18.20
C GLU A 93 -12.78 5.48 16.73
N ALA A 94 -13.78 5.90 15.96
CA ALA A 94 -13.59 6.39 14.59
C ALA A 94 -12.61 7.58 14.52
N ASP A 95 -12.71 8.54 15.44
CA ASP A 95 -11.81 9.69 15.48
C ASP A 95 -10.37 9.25 15.84
N GLY A 96 -10.22 8.21 16.67
CA GLY A 96 -8.94 7.56 16.93
C GLY A 96 -8.33 6.89 15.68
N HIS A 97 -9.17 6.37 14.77
CA HIS A 97 -8.72 5.88 13.47
C HIS A 97 -8.17 7.03 12.62
N HIS A 98 -8.89 8.15 12.51
CA HIS A 98 -8.47 9.33 11.73
C HIS A 98 -7.13 9.89 12.20
N PHE A 99 -6.94 10.00 13.52
CA PHE A 99 -5.64 10.39 14.08
C PHE A 99 -4.54 9.39 13.71
N THR A 100 -4.81 8.08 13.78
CA THR A 100 -3.83 7.05 13.39
C THR A 100 -3.46 7.14 11.91
N HIS A 101 -4.43 7.42 11.02
CA HIS A 101 -4.15 7.62 9.60
C HIS A 101 -3.29 8.86 9.35
N SER A 102 -3.51 9.95 10.10
CA SER A 102 -2.70 11.17 10.01
C SER A 102 -1.23 10.92 10.42
N LEU A 103 -0.97 10.02 11.38
CA LEU A 103 0.40 9.62 11.71
C LEU A 103 1.10 8.89 10.53
N MET A 104 0.35 8.08 9.74
CA MET A 104 0.89 7.49 8.51
C MET A 104 1.22 8.56 7.46
N PHE A 105 0.38 9.59 7.35
CA PHE A 105 0.69 10.74 6.49
C PHE A 105 1.96 11.48 6.96
N LEU A 106 2.13 11.73 8.25
CA LEU A 106 3.34 12.34 8.80
C LEU A 106 4.59 11.46 8.57
N LEU A 107 4.47 10.14 8.66
CA LEU A 107 5.54 9.23 8.26
C LEU A 107 5.89 9.40 6.78
N THR A 108 4.88 9.56 5.91
CA THR A 108 5.11 9.84 4.48
C THR A 108 5.85 11.15 4.28
N VAL A 109 5.46 12.24 4.97
CA VAL A 109 6.12 13.56 4.93
C VAL A 109 7.59 13.44 5.33
N TYR A 110 7.89 12.71 6.41
CA TYR A 110 9.27 12.45 6.84
C TYR A 110 10.07 11.69 5.78
N CYS A 111 9.52 10.59 5.27
CA CYS A 111 10.17 9.77 4.25
C CYS A 111 10.34 10.52 2.93
N PHE A 112 9.38 11.35 2.55
CA PHE A 112 9.46 12.24 1.39
C PHE A 112 10.65 13.21 1.51
N TYR A 113 10.80 13.88 2.65
CA TYR A 113 11.97 14.72 2.90
C TYR A 113 13.29 13.95 2.77
N ARG A 114 13.37 12.77 3.39
CA ARG A 114 14.58 11.93 3.35
C ARG A 114 14.93 11.47 1.94
N LEU A 115 13.90 11.19 1.13
CA LEU A 115 14.08 10.80 -0.26
C LEU A 115 14.46 12.01 -1.14
N SER A 116 13.83 13.16 -0.94
CA SER A 116 14.08 14.40 -1.67
C SER A 116 15.55 14.85 -1.56
N LEU A 117 16.18 14.65 -0.39
CA LEU A 117 17.61 14.92 -0.18
C LEU A 117 18.56 14.15 -1.11
N ARG A 118 18.07 13.14 -1.84
CA ARG A 118 18.88 12.40 -2.83
C ARG A 118 18.88 13.07 -4.21
N PHE A 119 17.93 13.96 -4.46
CA PHE A 119 17.70 14.59 -5.76
C PHE A 119 18.01 16.08 -5.75
N MET A 120 17.96 16.71 -4.58
CA MET A 120 18.13 18.15 -4.43
C MET A 120 18.81 18.51 -3.11
N GLY A 121 19.26 19.76 -3.00
CA GLY A 121 19.87 20.29 -1.80
C GLY A 121 18.92 20.37 -0.60
N PRO A 122 19.42 20.55 0.64
CA PRO A 122 18.61 20.50 1.85
C PRO A 122 17.48 21.55 1.88
N ARG A 123 17.73 22.78 1.37
CA ARG A 123 16.75 23.85 1.35
C ARG A 123 15.61 23.58 0.35
N PRO A 124 15.89 23.26 -0.94
CA PRO A 124 14.82 22.81 -1.86
C PRO A 124 14.06 21.59 -1.36
N ALA A 125 14.73 20.61 -0.75
CA ALA A 125 14.07 19.43 -0.21
C ALA A 125 13.08 19.77 0.91
N TRP A 126 13.42 20.72 1.79
CA TRP A 126 12.52 21.19 2.83
C TRP A 126 11.32 21.93 2.25
N MET A 127 11.54 22.83 1.27
CA MET A 127 10.47 23.56 0.59
C MET A 127 9.55 22.63 -0.21
N ALA A 128 10.11 21.63 -0.90
CA ALA A 128 9.34 20.61 -1.58
C ALA A 128 8.51 19.76 -0.59
N THR A 129 9.00 19.58 0.64
CA THR A 129 8.25 18.87 1.69
C THR A 129 7.07 19.70 2.18
N ILE A 130 7.18 21.02 2.27
CA ILE A 130 6.03 21.89 2.55
C ILE A 130 5.00 21.77 1.42
N LEU A 131 5.45 21.88 0.15
CA LEU A 131 4.57 21.71 -1.00
C LEU A 131 3.85 20.36 -0.96
N PHE A 132 4.54 19.28 -0.60
CA PHE A 132 3.96 17.95 -0.44
C PHE A 132 2.91 17.91 0.68
N ALA A 133 3.26 18.42 1.86
CA ALA A 133 2.41 18.38 3.05
C ALA A 133 1.16 19.27 2.93
N THR A 134 1.19 20.29 2.06
CA THR A 134 0.07 21.20 1.80
C THR A 134 -0.74 20.85 0.54
N GLN A 135 -0.51 19.67 -0.08
CA GLN A 135 -1.41 19.21 -1.13
C GLN A 135 -2.73 18.76 -0.52
N PRO A 136 -3.87 19.40 -0.86
CA PRO A 136 -5.15 19.13 -0.19
C PRO A 136 -5.60 17.67 -0.34
N LEU A 137 -5.45 17.12 -1.54
CA LEU A 137 -5.73 15.71 -1.83
C LEU A 137 -4.99 14.76 -0.87
N LEU A 138 -3.69 14.99 -0.68
CA LEU A 138 -2.86 14.12 0.18
C LEU A 138 -3.17 14.34 1.67
N PHE A 139 -3.39 15.58 2.06
CA PHE A 139 -3.72 15.95 3.43
C PHE A 139 -5.06 15.35 3.87
N GLY A 140 -6.14 15.56 3.10
CA GLY A 140 -7.46 15.02 3.42
C GLY A 140 -7.46 13.49 3.45
N ASN A 141 -6.87 12.82 2.42
CA ASN A 141 -6.68 11.36 2.45
C ASN A 141 -5.82 10.91 3.64
N GLY A 142 -4.97 11.79 4.16
CA GLY A 142 -4.16 11.55 5.35
C GLY A 142 -4.98 11.24 6.59
N PHE A 143 -6.20 11.73 6.71
CA PHE A 143 -7.07 11.49 7.86
C PHE A 143 -8.07 10.35 7.63
N ILE A 144 -8.56 10.18 6.42
CA ILE A 144 -9.71 9.31 6.16
C ILE A 144 -9.37 8.00 5.44
N ASN A 145 -8.21 7.91 4.78
CA ASN A 145 -7.94 6.79 3.90
C ASN A 145 -7.14 5.69 4.60
N GLN A 146 -7.83 4.63 4.97
CA GLN A 146 -7.31 3.48 5.71
C GLN A 146 -6.55 2.44 4.87
N LYS A 147 -6.46 2.62 3.56
CA LYS A 147 -5.78 1.70 2.64
C LYS A 147 -4.66 2.38 1.86
N ASP A 148 -4.97 3.46 1.15
CA ASP A 148 -4.04 4.07 0.20
C ASP A 148 -3.00 4.95 0.89
N THR A 149 -3.37 5.69 1.95
CA THR A 149 -2.42 6.48 2.75
C THR A 149 -1.41 5.60 3.49
N PRO A 150 -1.82 4.55 4.26
CA PRO A 150 -0.84 3.67 4.88
C PRO A 150 -0.02 2.88 3.86
N PHE A 151 -0.61 2.49 2.72
CA PHE A 151 0.15 1.89 1.62
C PHE A 151 1.25 2.81 1.11
N MET A 152 0.93 4.08 0.83
CA MET A 152 1.90 5.10 0.43
C MET A 152 2.99 5.30 1.49
N ALA A 153 2.62 5.37 2.76
CA ALA A 153 3.55 5.56 3.88
C ALA A 153 4.54 4.39 4.02
N LEU A 154 4.04 3.17 4.03
CA LEU A 154 4.85 1.97 4.14
C LEU A 154 5.72 1.76 2.89
N PHE A 155 5.19 2.06 1.70
CA PHE A 155 5.91 1.99 0.43
C PHE A 155 7.12 2.91 0.43
N ILE A 156 6.94 4.20 0.71
CA ILE A 156 8.05 5.17 0.72
C ILE A 156 9.03 4.89 1.87
N ALA A 157 8.56 4.42 3.02
CA ALA A 157 9.40 4.05 4.15
C ALA A 157 10.27 2.80 3.82
N ALA A 158 9.70 1.78 3.17
CA ALA A 158 10.43 0.63 2.67
C ALA A 158 11.51 1.04 1.66
N LEU A 159 11.15 1.93 0.71
CA LEU A 159 12.10 2.44 -0.28
C LEU A 159 13.25 3.21 0.36
N VAL A 160 12.95 4.16 1.26
CA VAL A 160 13.97 5.00 1.93
C VAL A 160 14.90 4.16 2.79
N SER A 161 14.38 3.22 3.58
CA SER A 161 15.18 2.33 4.42
C SER A 161 16.00 1.34 3.58
N GLY A 162 15.44 0.78 2.51
CA GLY A 162 16.15 -0.09 1.57
C GLY A 162 17.30 0.62 0.85
N MET A 163 17.05 1.85 0.36
CA MET A 163 18.10 2.68 -0.23
C MET A 163 19.19 3.05 0.78
N ALA A 164 18.81 3.34 2.03
CA ALA A 164 19.77 3.63 3.09
C ALA A 164 20.64 2.39 3.42
N ALA A 165 20.04 1.21 3.47
CA ALA A 165 20.75 -0.06 3.62
C ALA A 165 21.77 -0.27 2.50
N ALA A 166 21.35 -0.13 1.25
CA ALA A 166 22.21 -0.28 0.08
C ALA A 166 23.42 0.67 0.12
N ASP A 167 23.21 1.93 0.50
CA ASP A 167 24.30 2.92 0.61
C ASP A 167 25.28 2.60 1.74
N ARG A 168 24.79 2.07 2.88
CA ARG A 168 25.67 1.65 3.99
C ARG A 168 26.48 0.42 3.62
N LEU A 169 25.84 -0.56 2.97
CA LEU A 169 26.52 -1.76 2.50
C LEU A 169 27.58 -1.41 1.45
N HIS A 170 27.27 -0.51 0.51
CA HIS A 170 28.25 -0.03 -0.47
C HIS A 170 29.45 0.63 0.20
N ARG A 171 29.26 1.53 1.19
CA ARG A 171 30.37 2.22 1.88
C ARG A 171 31.28 1.28 2.66
N ARG A 172 30.75 0.17 3.17
CA ARG A 172 31.52 -0.81 3.94
C ARG A 172 32.38 -1.75 3.08
N GLY A 173 32.09 -1.85 1.79
CA GLY A 173 32.64 -2.92 0.97
C GLY A 173 33.25 -2.57 -0.38
N GLN A 174 33.31 -1.27 -0.83
CA GLN A 174 33.73 -1.00 -2.22
C GLN A 174 34.42 0.35 -2.45
N PRO A 175 35.46 0.40 -3.32
CA PRO A 175 35.93 1.63 -3.95
C PRO A 175 34.85 2.19 -4.90
N SER A 176 34.94 3.50 -5.20
CA SER A 176 34.00 4.26 -6.06
C SER A 176 33.63 3.54 -7.36
N PRO A 177 32.38 3.60 -7.80
CA PRO A 177 31.91 2.87 -8.95
C PRO A 177 32.50 3.42 -10.25
N GLY A 178 33.20 2.56 -10.98
CA GLY A 178 33.26 2.69 -12.43
C GLY A 178 31.86 2.50 -13.04
N THR A 179 31.72 2.69 -14.35
CA THR A 179 30.45 2.44 -15.04
C THR A 179 29.89 1.07 -14.67
N PHE A 180 28.60 1.02 -14.29
CA PHE A 180 27.93 -0.15 -13.70
C PHE A 180 28.15 -1.45 -14.49
N LEU A 181 27.95 -1.41 -15.81
CA LEU A 181 28.03 -2.61 -16.64
C LEU A 181 29.45 -3.21 -16.75
N PRO A 182 30.52 -2.45 -17.01
CA PRO A 182 31.88 -2.99 -16.98
C PRO A 182 32.26 -3.55 -15.59
N ALA A 183 31.82 -2.89 -14.52
CA ALA A 183 32.10 -3.36 -13.17
C ALA A 183 31.36 -4.68 -12.84
N LEU A 184 30.11 -4.82 -13.30
CA LEU A 184 29.35 -6.07 -13.17
C LEU A 184 29.99 -7.21 -13.98
N LEU A 185 30.45 -6.94 -15.20
CA LEU A 185 31.17 -7.93 -16.02
C LEU A 185 32.47 -8.38 -15.36
N ASN A 186 33.20 -7.48 -14.69
CA ASN A 186 34.39 -7.85 -13.93
C ASN A 186 34.02 -8.72 -12.71
N ASP A 187 32.98 -8.38 -11.95
CA ASP A 187 32.49 -9.21 -10.84
C ASP A 187 32.11 -10.63 -11.31
N LEU A 188 31.50 -10.75 -12.50
CA LEU A 188 31.17 -12.06 -13.09
C LEU A 188 32.42 -12.84 -13.49
N ARG A 189 33.43 -12.16 -14.05
CA ARG A 189 34.72 -12.78 -14.38
C ARG A 189 35.44 -13.24 -13.12
N ASP A 190 35.44 -12.41 -12.08
CA ASP A 190 36.04 -12.75 -10.80
C ASP A 190 35.35 -13.94 -10.14
N ALA A 191 33.99 -13.95 -10.15
CA ALA A 191 33.21 -15.10 -9.69
C ALA A 191 33.59 -16.37 -10.46
N ALA A 192 33.69 -16.32 -11.78
CA ALA A 192 34.11 -17.45 -12.62
C ALA A 192 35.54 -17.90 -12.32
N ALA A 193 36.47 -16.94 -12.08
CA ALA A 193 37.83 -17.24 -11.66
C ALA A 193 37.89 -17.91 -10.28
N TYR A 194 37.10 -17.42 -9.30
CA TYR A 194 36.98 -18.03 -7.96
C TYR A 194 36.37 -19.43 -8.03
N ILE A 195 35.38 -19.69 -8.86
CA ILE A 195 34.83 -21.02 -9.08
C ILE A 195 35.93 -21.94 -9.62
N ARG A 196 36.67 -21.50 -10.67
CA ARG A 196 37.69 -22.29 -11.32
C ARG A 196 38.86 -22.61 -10.38
N THR A 197 39.43 -21.60 -9.71
CA THR A 197 40.54 -21.78 -8.79
C THR A 197 40.14 -22.51 -7.50
N GLY A 198 38.96 -22.19 -6.94
CA GLY A 198 38.42 -22.89 -5.79
C GLY A 198 38.15 -24.36 -6.10
N TRP A 199 37.56 -24.66 -7.26
CA TRP A 199 37.31 -26.02 -7.71
C TRP A 199 38.60 -26.83 -7.89
N SER A 200 39.61 -26.27 -8.52
CA SER A 200 40.92 -26.92 -8.69
C SER A 200 41.65 -27.17 -7.37
N GLY A 201 41.46 -26.29 -6.36
CA GLY A 201 42.02 -26.42 -5.02
C GLY A 201 41.34 -27.45 -4.11
N LEU A 202 40.14 -27.92 -4.46
CA LEU A 202 39.45 -28.94 -3.70
C LEU A 202 40.08 -30.34 -3.89
N SER A 203 40.13 -31.13 -2.81
CA SER A 203 40.48 -32.56 -2.90
C SER A 203 39.48 -33.31 -3.79
N ARG A 204 39.92 -34.42 -4.39
CA ARG A 204 39.07 -35.26 -5.26
C ARG A 204 37.75 -35.67 -4.58
N ARG A 205 37.78 -36.01 -3.29
CA ARG A 205 36.60 -36.37 -2.49
C ARG A 205 35.63 -35.17 -2.33
N ARG A 206 36.16 -33.97 -1.98
CA ARG A 206 35.31 -32.77 -1.82
C ARG A 206 34.71 -32.31 -3.14
N ARG A 207 35.45 -32.43 -4.27
CA ARG A 207 34.92 -32.15 -5.61
C ARG A 207 33.76 -33.07 -5.95
N ALA A 208 33.95 -34.40 -5.74
CA ALA A 208 32.91 -35.39 -5.99
C ALA A 208 31.66 -35.15 -5.13
N LEU A 209 31.85 -34.80 -3.84
CA LEU A 209 30.75 -34.50 -2.93
C LEU A 209 29.98 -33.25 -3.38
N LEU A 210 30.68 -32.15 -3.67
CA LEU A 210 30.04 -30.90 -4.14
C LEU A 210 29.31 -31.11 -5.47
N ALA A 211 29.95 -31.80 -6.43
CA ALA A 211 29.32 -32.12 -7.71
C ALA A 211 28.09 -33.00 -7.54
N GLY A 212 28.16 -34.00 -6.67
CA GLY A 212 27.02 -34.87 -6.36
C GLY A 212 25.85 -34.11 -5.73
N ILE A 213 26.12 -33.22 -4.77
CA ILE A 213 25.05 -32.39 -4.15
C ILE A 213 24.43 -31.44 -5.19
N LEU A 214 25.24 -30.73 -5.97
CA LEU A 214 24.70 -29.81 -6.99
C LEU A 214 23.94 -30.55 -8.09
N LEU A 215 24.43 -31.73 -8.50
CA LEU A 215 23.71 -32.58 -9.44
C LEU A 215 22.37 -33.06 -8.87
N LEU A 216 22.34 -33.50 -7.62
CA LEU A 216 21.10 -33.90 -6.95
C LEU A 216 20.10 -32.75 -6.87
N LEU A 217 20.55 -31.57 -6.45
CA LEU A 217 19.69 -30.37 -6.41
C LEU A 217 19.16 -29.99 -7.81
N GLY A 218 20.03 -30.09 -8.83
CA GLY A 218 19.65 -29.87 -10.23
C GLY A 218 18.62 -30.87 -10.75
N LEU A 219 18.79 -32.16 -10.44
CA LEU A 219 17.84 -33.22 -10.78
C LEU A 219 16.50 -32.99 -10.05
N LEU A 220 16.53 -32.62 -8.76
CA LEU A 220 15.32 -32.30 -8.02
C LEU A 220 14.60 -31.07 -8.63
N MET A 221 15.34 -30.05 -9.03
CA MET A 221 14.75 -28.91 -9.74
C MET A 221 14.13 -29.34 -11.08
N LEU A 222 14.82 -30.16 -11.83
CA LEU A 222 14.33 -30.69 -13.12
C LEU A 222 13.06 -31.51 -12.93
N ASP A 223 13.03 -32.36 -11.89
CA ASP A 223 11.85 -33.14 -11.52
C ASP A 223 10.67 -32.25 -11.17
N LEU A 224 10.89 -31.25 -10.31
CA LEU A 224 9.86 -30.28 -9.92
C LEU A 224 9.35 -29.43 -11.09
N LEU A 225 10.17 -29.15 -12.11
CA LEU A 225 9.79 -28.35 -13.27
C LEU A 225 9.05 -29.13 -14.34
N TRP A 226 9.52 -30.35 -14.69
CA TRP A 226 9.06 -31.05 -15.88
C TRP A 226 8.80 -32.55 -15.73
N ILE A 227 9.61 -33.32 -14.96
CA ILE A 227 9.53 -34.77 -14.97
C ILE A 227 8.36 -35.27 -14.13
N GLY A 228 8.19 -34.73 -12.90
CA GLY A 228 7.12 -35.13 -11.97
C GLY A 228 7.28 -36.56 -11.43
N LEU A 229 8.51 -37.10 -11.39
CA LEU A 229 8.79 -38.43 -10.84
C LEU A 229 8.43 -38.51 -9.36
N LEU A 230 8.79 -37.49 -8.57
CA LEU A 230 8.45 -37.41 -7.13
C LEU A 230 6.94 -37.39 -6.93
N ARG A 231 6.19 -36.69 -7.79
CA ARG A 231 4.73 -36.70 -7.79
C ARG A 231 4.20 -38.12 -8.00
N GLY A 232 4.62 -38.77 -9.09
CA GLY A 232 4.19 -40.13 -9.43
C GLY A 232 4.58 -41.18 -8.38
N LEU A 233 5.79 -41.04 -7.79
CA LEU A 233 6.22 -41.91 -6.68
C LEU A 233 5.32 -41.69 -5.44
N GLY A 234 5.02 -40.47 -5.07
CA GLY A 234 4.13 -40.17 -3.96
C GLY A 234 2.71 -40.70 -4.16
N GLU A 235 2.15 -40.52 -5.36
CA GLU A 235 0.85 -41.12 -5.73
C GLU A 235 0.88 -42.63 -5.62
N SER A 236 1.94 -43.28 -6.12
CA SER A 236 2.10 -44.75 -6.07
C SER A 236 2.25 -45.25 -4.63
N VAL A 237 3.05 -44.56 -3.81
CA VAL A 237 3.23 -44.89 -2.38
C VAL A 237 1.92 -44.74 -1.63
N LEU A 238 1.19 -43.66 -1.85
CA LEU A 238 -0.09 -43.39 -1.20
C LEU A 238 -1.13 -44.44 -1.60
N ALA A 239 -1.18 -44.83 -2.87
CA ALA A 239 -2.05 -45.89 -3.35
C ALA A 239 -1.69 -47.25 -2.76
N ALA A 240 -0.39 -47.56 -2.62
CA ALA A 240 0.09 -48.80 -1.97
C ALA A 240 -0.28 -48.85 -0.49
N ILE A 241 -0.12 -47.73 0.24
CA ILE A 241 -0.53 -47.59 1.64
C ILE A 241 -2.04 -47.81 1.78
N TYR A 242 -2.83 -47.16 0.95
CA TYR A 242 -4.30 -47.27 0.98
C TYR A 242 -4.78 -48.71 0.74
N ARG A 243 -4.08 -49.45 -0.11
CA ARG A 243 -4.38 -50.87 -0.42
C ARG A 243 -3.79 -51.88 0.58
N GLY A 244 -3.10 -51.39 1.63
CA GLY A 244 -2.41 -52.26 2.60
C GLY A 244 -1.17 -52.96 2.06
N ALA A 245 -0.63 -52.52 0.94
CA ALA A 245 0.52 -53.14 0.26
C ALA A 245 1.86 -52.40 0.56
N ALA A 246 1.86 -51.45 1.49
CA ALA A 246 3.06 -50.70 1.86
C ALA A 246 3.95 -51.47 2.86
N PRO A 247 5.26 -51.17 2.94
CA PRO A 247 6.13 -51.73 3.98
C PRO A 247 5.59 -51.45 5.39
N PRO A 248 5.75 -52.44 6.34
CA PRO A 248 5.12 -52.38 7.66
C PRO A 248 5.32 -51.08 8.44
N PRO A 249 6.49 -50.42 8.44
CA PRO A 249 6.66 -49.15 9.18
C PRO A 249 5.84 -48.00 8.58
N LEU A 250 5.71 -47.93 7.26
CA LEU A 250 4.89 -46.90 6.59
C LEU A 250 3.40 -47.16 6.78
N GLN A 251 2.97 -48.44 6.72
CA GLN A 251 1.60 -48.83 6.95
C GLN A 251 1.15 -48.47 8.38
N ARG A 252 1.98 -48.81 9.40
CA ARG A 252 1.68 -48.46 10.81
C ARG A 252 1.58 -46.95 11.05
N LEU A 253 2.46 -46.15 10.40
CA LEU A 253 2.42 -44.72 10.51
C LEU A 253 1.11 -44.17 9.93
N PHE A 254 0.70 -44.65 8.76
CA PHE A 254 -0.55 -44.25 8.12
C PHE A 254 -1.76 -44.65 8.98
N ASP A 255 -1.82 -45.90 9.43
CA ASP A 255 -2.92 -46.42 10.26
C ASP A 255 -3.04 -45.67 11.60
N SER A 256 -1.92 -45.10 12.11
CA SER A 256 -1.92 -44.30 13.34
C SER A 256 -2.45 -42.87 13.14
N VAL A 257 -2.37 -42.33 11.91
CA VAL A 257 -2.77 -40.93 11.60
C VAL A 257 -4.13 -40.87 10.92
N ALA A 258 -4.47 -41.89 10.10
CA ALA A 258 -5.67 -41.92 9.27
C ALA A 258 -6.76 -42.84 9.86
N THR A 259 -7.35 -42.43 10.98
CA THR A 259 -8.42 -43.20 11.65
C THR A 259 -9.67 -43.45 10.79
N ASP A 260 -9.89 -42.65 9.75
CA ASP A 260 -11.03 -42.73 8.83
C ASP A 260 -10.65 -43.12 7.39
N ALA A 261 -9.43 -43.70 7.18
CA ALA A 261 -8.88 -43.98 5.86
C ALA A 261 -9.82 -44.79 4.95
N TYR A 262 -10.52 -45.78 5.51
CA TYR A 262 -11.39 -46.67 4.74
C TYR A 262 -12.77 -46.11 4.41
N LYS A 263 -13.13 -44.95 4.97
CA LYS A 263 -14.39 -44.23 4.68
C LYS A 263 -14.28 -43.23 3.53
N THR A 264 -13.05 -42.83 3.21
CA THR A 264 -12.77 -41.83 2.16
C THR A 264 -12.22 -42.51 0.91
N PRO A 265 -12.73 -42.29 -0.30
CA PRO A 265 -12.23 -42.91 -1.52
C PRO A 265 -10.76 -42.54 -1.79
N LEU A 266 -10.00 -43.47 -2.40
CA LEU A 266 -8.59 -43.25 -2.76
C LEU A 266 -8.39 -41.99 -3.59
N GLU A 267 -9.30 -41.71 -4.50
CA GLU A 267 -9.26 -40.51 -5.36
C GLU A 267 -9.23 -39.19 -4.57
N ALA A 268 -9.94 -39.13 -3.44
CA ALA A 268 -9.93 -37.95 -2.57
C ALA A 268 -8.58 -37.79 -1.85
N TYR A 269 -7.89 -38.87 -1.49
CA TYR A 269 -6.54 -38.81 -0.94
C TYR A 269 -5.53 -38.42 -2.01
N LEU A 270 -5.63 -38.94 -3.22
CA LEU A 270 -4.77 -38.54 -4.34
C LEU A 270 -4.96 -37.06 -4.70
N ALA A 271 -6.21 -36.58 -4.74
CA ALA A 271 -6.48 -35.18 -4.97
C ALA A 271 -5.89 -34.26 -3.88
N LYS A 272 -5.96 -34.65 -2.59
CA LYS A 272 -5.30 -33.92 -1.49
C LYS A 272 -3.78 -33.96 -1.62
N TYR A 273 -3.20 -35.07 -2.00
CA TYR A 273 -1.75 -35.18 -2.23
C TYR A 273 -1.31 -34.29 -3.41
N GLU A 274 -2.05 -34.29 -4.50
CA GLU A 274 -1.77 -33.44 -5.66
C GLU A 274 -1.83 -31.95 -5.30
N ALA A 275 -2.84 -31.56 -4.54
CA ALA A 275 -2.93 -30.20 -4.02
C ALA A 275 -1.71 -29.86 -3.15
N PHE A 276 -1.35 -30.71 -2.19
CA PHE A 276 -0.18 -30.55 -1.34
C PHE A 276 1.13 -30.49 -2.14
N TYR A 277 1.32 -31.40 -3.11
CA TYR A 277 2.51 -31.41 -3.97
C TYR A 277 2.64 -30.10 -4.75
N THR A 278 1.53 -29.60 -5.30
CA THR A 278 1.50 -28.34 -6.04
C THR A 278 1.88 -27.15 -5.15
N GLU A 279 1.42 -27.15 -3.90
CA GLU A 279 1.74 -26.12 -2.91
C GLU A 279 3.21 -26.14 -2.49
N VAL A 280 3.78 -27.32 -2.26
CA VAL A 280 5.18 -27.47 -1.81
C VAL A 280 6.18 -27.28 -2.97
N ARG A 281 5.78 -27.55 -4.19
CA ARG A 281 6.60 -27.43 -5.40
C ARG A 281 7.19 -26.04 -5.58
N LEU A 282 6.36 -25.00 -5.47
CA LEU A 282 6.80 -23.61 -5.67
C LEU A 282 7.85 -23.15 -4.65
N PRO A 283 7.66 -23.33 -3.31
CA PRO A 283 8.71 -23.04 -2.33
C PRO A 283 10.01 -23.79 -2.60
N LEU A 284 9.92 -25.08 -2.97
CA LEU A 284 11.11 -25.88 -3.24
C LEU A 284 11.88 -25.37 -4.45
N LEU A 285 11.21 -24.91 -5.51
CA LEU A 285 11.85 -24.29 -6.68
C LEU A 285 12.67 -23.04 -6.32
N PHE A 286 12.28 -22.28 -5.29
CA PHE A 286 13.05 -21.15 -4.77
C PHE A 286 14.12 -21.58 -3.75
N LEU A 287 13.81 -22.56 -2.93
CA LEU A 287 14.71 -23.01 -1.86
C LEU A 287 15.91 -23.80 -2.40
N LEU A 288 15.71 -24.67 -3.40
CA LEU A 288 16.78 -25.51 -3.93
C LEU A 288 17.97 -24.72 -4.51
N PRO A 289 17.77 -23.67 -5.34
CA PRO A 289 18.88 -22.81 -5.78
C PRO A 289 19.58 -22.11 -4.62
N LEU A 290 18.83 -21.68 -3.60
CA LEU A 290 19.40 -21.06 -2.41
C LEU A 290 20.26 -22.04 -1.62
N VAL A 291 19.79 -23.26 -1.41
CA VAL A 291 20.57 -24.34 -0.76
C VAL A 291 21.82 -24.63 -1.58
N GLY A 292 21.69 -24.73 -2.91
CA GLY A 292 22.83 -24.90 -3.82
C GLY A 292 23.87 -23.80 -3.69
N LEU A 293 23.41 -22.55 -3.60
CA LEU A 293 24.24 -21.37 -3.39
C LEU A 293 24.98 -21.41 -2.04
N VAL A 294 24.28 -21.74 -0.95
CA VAL A 294 24.86 -21.87 0.39
C VAL A 294 25.89 -22.99 0.42
N VAL A 295 25.56 -24.14 -0.15
CA VAL A 295 26.48 -25.28 -0.24
C VAL A 295 27.71 -24.90 -1.06
N ALA A 296 27.55 -24.33 -2.25
CA ALA A 296 28.65 -23.92 -3.10
C ALA A 296 29.59 -22.92 -2.36
N SER A 297 29.02 -21.94 -1.64
CA SER A 297 29.81 -20.96 -0.88
C SER A 297 30.61 -21.55 0.28
N ARG A 298 30.14 -22.65 0.86
CA ARG A 298 30.86 -23.39 1.92
C ARG A 298 32.08 -24.13 1.39
N PHE A 299 31.98 -24.66 0.16
CA PHE A 299 33.09 -25.36 -0.49
C PHE A 299 34.03 -24.40 -1.21
N LEU A 300 33.52 -23.25 -1.67
CA LEU A 300 34.21 -22.23 -2.45
C LEU A 300 34.13 -20.87 -1.70
N PRO A 301 34.96 -20.62 -0.66
CA PRO A 301 34.82 -19.42 0.19
C PRO A 301 34.90 -18.10 -0.55
N GLY A 302 35.71 -18.01 -1.62
CA GLY A 302 35.78 -16.80 -2.46
C GLY A 302 34.46 -16.47 -3.16
N LEU A 303 33.65 -17.48 -3.48
CA LEU A 303 32.31 -17.29 -4.05
C LEU A 303 31.36 -16.69 -3.03
N GLY A 304 31.44 -17.11 -1.77
CA GLY A 304 30.65 -16.56 -0.68
C GLY A 304 30.90 -15.05 -0.50
N GLN A 305 32.17 -14.61 -0.57
CA GLN A 305 32.53 -13.20 -0.51
C GLN A 305 31.99 -12.41 -1.73
N THR A 306 32.05 -13.00 -2.92
CA THR A 306 31.54 -12.37 -4.15
C THR A 306 30.02 -12.15 -4.10
N TRP A 307 29.26 -13.05 -3.47
CA TRP A 307 27.81 -13.01 -3.40
C TRP A 307 27.25 -12.41 -2.09
N GLY A 308 28.12 -11.88 -1.22
CA GLY A 308 27.71 -11.16 -0.02
C GLY A 308 27.27 -12.03 1.14
N PHE A 309 27.80 -13.28 1.25
CA PHE A 309 27.59 -14.12 2.42
C PHE A 309 28.34 -13.64 3.67
N ASP A 310 28.87 -12.42 3.64
CA ASP A 310 29.56 -11.82 4.77
C ASP A 310 28.57 -11.53 5.90
N ARG A 311 29.03 -11.74 7.15
CA ARG A 311 28.27 -11.39 8.37
C ARG A 311 27.85 -9.93 8.42
N ILE A 312 28.50 -9.04 7.66
CA ILE A 312 28.20 -7.62 7.53
C ILE A 312 26.77 -7.38 7.01
N PHE A 313 26.30 -8.20 6.06
CA PHE A 313 24.98 -8.05 5.48
C PHE A 313 23.87 -8.49 6.43
N ALA A 314 24.08 -9.56 7.21
CA ALA A 314 23.12 -10.00 8.22
C ALA A 314 22.94 -8.98 9.35
N ALA A 315 23.93 -8.11 9.58
CA ALA A 315 23.93 -7.10 10.64
C ALA A 315 23.47 -5.71 10.22
N GLU A 316 22.91 -5.52 8.99
CA GLU A 316 22.41 -4.21 8.55
C GLU A 316 20.95 -3.99 8.96
N PRO A 317 20.67 -3.22 10.03
CA PRO A 317 19.31 -3.08 10.58
C PRO A 317 18.34 -2.38 9.62
N MET A 318 18.85 -1.52 8.72
CA MET A 318 17.99 -0.86 7.74
C MET A 318 17.48 -1.82 6.67
N LEU A 319 18.22 -2.90 6.37
CA LEU A 319 17.75 -3.94 5.46
C LEU A 319 16.57 -4.71 6.08
N TRP A 320 16.71 -5.09 7.35
CA TRP A 320 15.64 -5.77 8.08
C TRP A 320 14.41 -4.90 8.27
N MET A 321 14.61 -3.61 8.58
CA MET A 321 13.51 -2.64 8.63
C MET A 321 12.80 -2.53 7.28
N SER A 322 13.56 -2.43 6.18
CA SER A 322 12.97 -2.37 4.83
C SER A 322 12.23 -3.66 4.48
N ALA A 323 12.74 -4.83 4.89
CA ALA A 323 12.08 -6.11 4.68
C ALA A 323 10.77 -6.22 5.48
N PHE A 324 10.75 -5.78 6.74
CA PHE A 324 9.54 -5.69 7.54
C PHE A 324 8.50 -4.78 6.87
N LEU A 325 8.93 -3.58 6.46
CA LEU A 325 8.06 -2.62 5.77
C LEU A 325 7.58 -3.15 4.42
N LEU A 326 8.41 -3.92 3.68
CA LEU A 326 7.97 -4.62 2.47
C LEU A 326 6.82 -5.57 2.77
N GLY A 327 6.97 -6.45 3.76
CA GLY A 327 5.92 -7.40 4.13
C GLY A 327 4.64 -6.71 4.57
N ALA A 328 4.76 -5.64 5.37
CA ALA A 328 3.63 -4.82 5.77
C ALA A 328 2.95 -4.13 4.58
N THR A 329 3.74 -3.60 3.63
CA THR A 329 3.22 -2.95 2.42
C THR A 329 2.44 -3.94 1.56
N VAL A 330 2.99 -5.15 1.36
CA VAL A 330 2.35 -6.25 0.59
C VAL A 330 1.05 -6.69 1.28
N CYS A 331 1.03 -6.74 2.61
CA CYS A 331 -0.17 -7.08 3.36
C CYS A 331 -1.27 -6.02 3.20
N VAL A 332 -0.94 -4.73 3.17
CA VAL A 332 -1.93 -3.65 2.92
C VAL A 332 -2.45 -3.70 1.49
N ARG A 333 -1.56 -3.88 0.50
CA ARG A 333 -1.91 -4.11 -0.92
C ARG A 333 -0.85 -4.98 -1.59
N GLN A 334 -1.27 -5.97 -2.36
CA GLN A 334 -0.38 -6.89 -3.09
C GLN A 334 0.60 -6.16 -4.01
N LEU A 335 0.21 -4.99 -4.53
CA LEU A 335 1.08 -4.10 -5.32
C LEU A 335 2.35 -3.67 -4.54
N GLY A 336 2.40 -3.87 -3.23
CA GLY A 336 3.58 -3.66 -2.40
C GLY A 336 4.81 -4.46 -2.85
N VAL A 337 4.64 -5.58 -3.55
CA VAL A 337 5.74 -6.31 -4.21
C VAL A 337 6.59 -5.37 -5.08
N PHE A 338 5.98 -4.36 -5.67
CA PHE A 338 6.66 -3.39 -6.53
C PHE A 338 7.75 -2.58 -5.81
N VAL A 339 7.53 -2.17 -4.55
CA VAL A 339 8.61 -1.49 -3.80
C VAL A 339 9.78 -2.41 -3.53
N GLY A 340 9.51 -3.71 -3.32
CA GLY A 340 10.56 -4.73 -3.22
C GLY A 340 11.42 -4.78 -4.49
N GLY A 341 10.80 -4.69 -5.66
CA GLY A 341 11.50 -4.57 -6.94
C GLY A 341 12.39 -3.33 -7.03
N LEU A 342 11.87 -2.15 -6.66
CA LEU A 342 12.63 -0.89 -6.68
C LEU A 342 13.84 -0.93 -5.73
N VAL A 343 13.66 -1.45 -4.50
CA VAL A 343 14.75 -1.65 -3.53
C VAL A 343 15.77 -2.64 -4.07
N SER A 344 15.33 -3.73 -4.69
CA SER A 344 16.20 -4.74 -5.29
C SER A 344 17.05 -4.15 -6.41
N LEU A 345 16.45 -3.37 -7.31
CA LEU A 345 17.16 -2.69 -8.38
C LEU A 345 18.22 -1.72 -7.81
N TYR A 346 17.87 -0.95 -6.77
CA TYR A 346 18.81 -0.03 -6.17
C TYR A 346 19.95 -0.76 -5.42
N LEU A 347 19.66 -1.84 -4.71
CA LEU A 347 20.66 -2.65 -4.03
C LEU A 347 21.62 -3.29 -5.05
N LEU A 348 21.10 -3.88 -6.14
CA LEU A 348 21.91 -4.41 -7.24
C LEU A 348 22.78 -3.32 -7.88
N TYR A 349 22.21 -2.15 -8.14
CA TYR A 349 22.98 -1.02 -8.68
C TYR A 349 24.15 -0.62 -7.77
N ARG A 350 23.93 -0.58 -6.44
CA ARG A 350 24.94 -0.14 -5.46
C ARG A 350 25.98 -1.22 -5.12
N THR A 351 25.56 -2.47 -4.99
CA THR A 351 26.41 -3.54 -4.45
C THR A 351 26.66 -4.69 -5.42
N ARG A 352 26.07 -4.62 -6.61
CA ARG A 352 26.23 -5.59 -7.72
C ARG A 352 25.96 -7.03 -7.27
N LEU A 353 26.82 -8.00 -7.59
CA LEU A 353 26.64 -9.41 -7.21
C LEU A 353 26.59 -9.65 -5.69
N LYS A 354 27.19 -8.76 -4.88
CA LYS A 354 27.08 -8.82 -3.41
C LYS A 354 25.68 -8.55 -2.89
N ALA A 355 24.75 -8.07 -3.75
CA ALA A 355 23.34 -7.94 -3.42
C ALA A 355 22.61 -9.29 -3.31
N ILE A 356 23.08 -10.36 -3.94
CA ILE A 356 22.33 -11.61 -4.13
C ILE A 356 21.83 -12.17 -2.79
N PHE A 357 22.74 -12.40 -1.84
CA PHE A 357 22.35 -12.97 -0.55
C PHE A 357 21.48 -12.01 0.30
N PRO A 358 21.84 -10.72 0.43
CA PRO A 358 20.95 -9.73 1.06
C PRO A 358 19.54 -9.68 0.46
N LEU A 359 19.41 -9.80 -0.86
CA LEU A 359 18.11 -9.82 -1.53
C LEU A 359 17.30 -11.05 -1.18
N VAL A 360 17.93 -12.22 -1.13
CA VAL A 360 17.23 -13.44 -0.70
C VAL A 360 16.70 -13.29 0.73
N LEU A 361 17.52 -12.78 1.65
CA LEU A 361 17.08 -12.52 3.03
C LEU A 361 15.99 -11.46 3.09
N TYR A 362 16.12 -10.41 2.31
CA TYR A 362 15.15 -9.31 2.22
C TYR A 362 13.77 -9.81 1.80
N TRP A 363 13.70 -10.58 0.71
CA TRP A 363 12.43 -11.14 0.21
C TRP A 363 11.87 -12.22 1.14
N ALA A 364 12.71 -13.07 1.70
CA ALA A 364 12.30 -14.09 2.65
C ALA A 364 11.71 -13.47 3.93
N ALA A 365 12.36 -12.45 4.48
CA ALA A 365 11.86 -11.73 5.65
C ALA A 365 10.55 -10.98 5.34
N GLY A 366 10.46 -10.32 4.17
CA GLY A 366 9.22 -9.68 3.73
C GLY A 366 8.07 -10.68 3.60
N ALA A 367 8.33 -11.83 2.96
CA ALA A 367 7.34 -12.90 2.84
C ALA A 367 6.92 -13.47 4.22
N ALA A 368 7.88 -13.64 5.14
CA ALA A 368 7.59 -14.09 6.50
C ALA A 368 6.68 -13.12 7.26
N VAL A 369 6.92 -11.80 7.13
CA VAL A 369 6.06 -10.78 7.73
C VAL A 369 4.67 -10.82 7.11
N THR A 370 4.57 -10.87 5.77
CA THR A 370 3.27 -10.96 5.08
C THR A 370 2.49 -12.20 5.55
N TYR A 371 3.12 -13.36 5.60
CA TYR A 371 2.51 -14.61 6.06
C TYR A 371 2.07 -14.52 7.52
N ALA A 372 2.94 -14.04 8.40
CA ALA A 372 2.64 -13.94 9.82
C ALA A 372 1.47 -13.00 10.11
N THR A 373 1.32 -11.91 9.34
CA THR A 373 0.33 -10.86 9.59
C THR A 373 -0.94 -10.97 8.75
N TRP A 374 -1.03 -11.98 7.89
CA TRP A 374 -2.20 -12.21 7.03
C TRP A 374 -2.76 -13.63 7.20
N PRO A 375 -3.69 -13.86 8.15
CA PRO A 375 -4.23 -15.20 8.43
C PRO A 375 -4.85 -15.90 7.22
N TYR A 376 -5.40 -15.17 6.26
CA TYR A 376 -5.89 -15.73 5.00
C TYR A 376 -4.85 -16.64 4.30
N LEU A 377 -3.57 -16.33 4.41
CA LEU A 377 -2.49 -17.09 3.78
C LEU A 377 -2.14 -18.39 4.51
N TRP A 378 -2.50 -18.55 5.80
CA TRP A 378 -1.98 -19.63 6.63
C TRP A 378 -2.28 -21.05 6.13
N PRO A 379 -3.48 -21.40 5.64
CA PRO A 379 -3.74 -22.76 5.17
C PRO A 379 -2.91 -23.13 3.92
N ASN A 380 -2.75 -22.19 2.95
CA ASN A 380 -2.11 -22.43 1.66
C ASN A 380 -1.38 -21.16 1.18
N PRO A 381 -0.21 -20.81 1.73
CA PRO A 381 0.38 -19.48 1.59
C PRO A 381 0.62 -19.05 0.15
N ILE A 382 1.16 -19.95 -0.69
CA ILE A 382 1.51 -19.58 -2.07
C ILE A 382 0.27 -19.49 -2.94
N ARG A 383 -0.58 -20.52 -2.89
CA ARG A 383 -1.82 -20.53 -3.67
C ARG A 383 -2.68 -19.33 -3.33
N ARG A 384 -2.91 -19.08 -2.05
CA ARG A 384 -3.73 -17.95 -1.60
C ARG A 384 -3.10 -16.60 -1.90
N PHE A 385 -1.78 -16.48 -1.83
CA PHE A 385 -1.11 -15.27 -2.27
C PHE A 385 -1.29 -15.01 -3.78
N LEU A 386 -1.15 -16.05 -4.61
CA LEU A 386 -1.41 -15.95 -6.05
C LEU A 386 -2.87 -15.63 -6.34
N GLU A 387 -3.81 -16.29 -5.66
CA GLU A 387 -5.25 -15.98 -5.76
C GLU A 387 -5.52 -14.50 -5.42
N SER A 388 -4.90 -13.99 -4.35
CA SER A 388 -4.99 -12.59 -3.97
C SER A 388 -4.41 -11.63 -5.02
N LEU A 389 -3.26 -12.01 -5.61
CA LEU A 389 -2.62 -11.21 -6.67
C LEU A 389 -3.47 -11.20 -7.95
N PHE A 390 -4.01 -12.35 -8.36
CA PHE A 390 -4.91 -12.45 -9.51
C PHE A 390 -6.23 -11.72 -9.26
N PHE A 391 -6.79 -11.81 -8.05
CA PHE A 391 -7.98 -11.06 -7.67
C PHE A 391 -7.75 -9.55 -7.78
N ALA A 392 -6.60 -9.05 -7.29
CA ALA A 392 -6.25 -7.64 -7.39
C ALA A 392 -6.05 -7.19 -8.85
N ALA A 393 -5.46 -8.05 -9.70
CA ALA A 393 -5.26 -7.78 -11.13
C ALA A 393 -6.58 -7.82 -11.92
N GLN A 394 -7.51 -8.70 -11.53
CA GLN A 394 -8.82 -8.90 -12.17
C GLN A 394 -9.97 -8.37 -11.34
N PHE A 395 -9.71 -7.35 -10.51
CA PHE A 395 -10.73 -6.78 -9.63
C PHE A 395 -12.02 -6.48 -10.41
N PRO A 396 -13.21 -6.78 -9.87
CA PRO A 396 -14.47 -6.58 -10.57
C PRO A 396 -14.60 -5.15 -11.09
N PRO A 397 -15.14 -4.95 -12.31
CA PRO A 397 -15.31 -3.62 -12.84
C PRO A 397 -16.28 -2.83 -11.97
N HIS A 398 -15.91 -1.61 -11.64
CA HIS A 398 -16.75 -0.63 -10.97
C HIS A 398 -17.16 0.45 -11.97
N HIS A 399 -18.22 1.16 -11.67
CA HIS A 399 -18.52 2.39 -12.38
C HIS A 399 -17.68 3.53 -11.80
N THR A 400 -17.12 4.35 -12.68
CA THR A 400 -16.44 5.61 -12.33
C THR A 400 -17.05 6.75 -13.14
N PHE A 401 -17.19 7.90 -12.49
CA PHE A 401 -17.75 9.09 -13.12
C PHE A 401 -16.63 10.02 -13.54
N PHE A 402 -16.45 10.19 -14.83
CA PHE A 402 -15.35 10.95 -15.39
C PHE A 402 -15.83 11.78 -16.58
N GLU A 403 -15.53 13.09 -16.59
CA GLU A 403 -15.93 14.04 -17.63
C GLU A 403 -17.46 14.08 -17.89
N GLY A 404 -18.25 13.95 -16.84
CA GLY A 404 -19.72 13.99 -16.92
C GLY A 404 -20.35 12.69 -17.47
N ARG A 405 -19.59 11.60 -17.53
CA ARG A 405 -20.09 10.31 -18.04
C ARG A 405 -19.74 9.17 -17.09
N TRP A 406 -20.68 8.26 -16.93
CA TRP A 406 -20.45 6.98 -16.28
C TRP A 406 -19.74 6.03 -17.24
N MET A 407 -18.65 5.45 -16.80
CA MET A 407 -17.90 4.47 -17.57
C MET A 407 -17.48 3.29 -16.69
N SER A 408 -17.19 2.15 -17.31
CA SER A 408 -16.53 1.05 -16.60
C SER A 408 -15.09 1.41 -16.28
N SER A 409 -14.68 1.11 -15.05
CA SER A 409 -13.33 1.36 -14.58
C SER A 409 -12.21 0.63 -15.35
N ARG A 410 -12.56 -0.39 -16.17
CA ARG A 410 -11.62 -1.11 -17.04
C ARG A 410 -11.38 -0.44 -18.39
N ILE A 411 -12.27 0.45 -18.83
CA ILE A 411 -12.16 1.14 -20.12
C ILE A 411 -11.84 2.63 -19.94
N ALA A 412 -11.15 2.96 -18.84
CA ALA A 412 -10.69 4.32 -18.61
C ALA A 412 -9.71 4.75 -19.73
N PRO A 413 -9.84 5.98 -20.29
CA PRO A 413 -8.95 6.45 -21.34
C PRO A 413 -7.51 6.56 -20.82
N TRP A 414 -6.52 6.41 -21.71
CA TRP A 414 -5.10 6.49 -21.34
C TRP A 414 -4.72 7.78 -20.59
N TYR A 415 -5.43 8.88 -20.84
CA TYR A 415 -5.21 10.16 -20.20
C TYR A 415 -5.92 10.32 -18.84
N TYR A 416 -6.65 9.31 -18.38
CA TYR A 416 -7.37 9.35 -17.09
C TYR A 416 -6.45 9.76 -15.94
N PHE A 417 -5.35 9.03 -15.72
CA PHE A 417 -4.41 9.34 -14.67
C PHE A 417 -3.66 10.69 -14.88
N PRO A 418 -3.07 10.99 -16.05
CA PRO A 418 -2.44 12.29 -16.28
C PRO A 418 -3.38 13.48 -16.05
N LYS A 419 -4.62 13.36 -16.48
CA LYS A 419 -5.62 14.42 -16.29
C LYS A 419 -5.99 14.61 -14.85
N LEU A 420 -6.27 13.52 -14.11
CA LEU A 420 -6.58 13.60 -12.68
C LEU A 420 -5.38 14.16 -11.89
N ALA A 421 -4.16 13.72 -12.18
CA ALA A 421 -2.97 14.30 -11.55
C ALA A 421 -2.83 15.81 -11.84
N ALA A 422 -3.24 16.27 -13.03
CA ALA A 422 -3.19 17.68 -13.41
C ALA A 422 -4.29 18.52 -12.73
N ILE A 423 -5.44 17.94 -12.36
CA ILE A 423 -6.58 18.69 -11.79
C ILE A 423 -6.75 18.51 -10.28
N GLU A 424 -6.22 17.42 -9.69
CA GLU A 424 -6.30 17.15 -8.25
C GLU A 424 -5.05 17.63 -7.47
N LEU A 425 -3.97 18.00 -8.17
CA LEU A 425 -2.83 18.70 -7.57
C LEU A 425 -3.01 20.21 -7.70
N THR A 426 -2.37 20.99 -6.81
CA THR A 426 -2.38 22.46 -6.94
C THR A 426 -1.66 22.90 -8.21
N GLU A 427 -2.09 24.00 -8.83
CA GLU A 427 -1.53 24.51 -10.10
C GLU A 427 0.00 24.74 -10.00
N PRO A 428 0.54 25.32 -8.90
CA PRO A 428 1.98 25.43 -8.76
C PRO A 428 2.69 24.08 -8.75
N ALA A 429 2.10 23.04 -8.15
CA ALA A 429 2.69 21.70 -8.15
C ALA A 429 2.75 21.12 -9.56
N VAL A 430 1.68 21.26 -10.34
CA VAL A 430 1.61 20.80 -11.74
C VAL A 430 2.67 21.51 -12.60
N LEU A 431 2.78 22.85 -12.50
CA LEU A 431 3.78 23.63 -13.22
C LEU A 431 5.21 23.21 -12.82
N LEU A 432 5.45 22.99 -11.53
CA LEU A 432 6.74 22.54 -11.02
C LEU A 432 7.09 21.12 -11.48
N VAL A 433 6.13 20.22 -11.67
CA VAL A 433 6.35 18.90 -12.27
C VAL A 433 6.86 19.05 -13.71
N LEU A 434 6.24 19.93 -14.52
CA LEU A 434 6.66 20.17 -15.90
C LEU A 434 8.08 20.76 -15.96
N ILE A 435 8.35 21.79 -15.15
CA ILE A 435 9.68 22.42 -15.05
C ILE A 435 10.72 21.42 -14.54
N GLY A 436 10.35 20.62 -13.54
CA GLY A 436 11.22 19.61 -12.95
C GLY A 436 11.56 18.49 -13.92
N THR A 437 10.60 18.05 -14.74
CA THR A 437 10.84 17.08 -15.82
C THR A 437 11.85 17.64 -16.83
N ALA A 438 11.65 18.87 -17.28
CA ALA A 438 12.59 19.53 -18.19
C ALA A 438 13.98 19.67 -17.58
N ALA A 439 14.06 20.07 -16.30
CA ALA A 439 15.32 20.22 -15.56
C ALA A 439 16.03 18.86 -15.36
N ALA A 440 15.29 17.80 -15.04
CA ALA A 440 15.82 16.44 -14.89
C ALA A 440 16.39 15.92 -16.20
N LEU A 441 15.67 16.08 -17.30
CA LEU A 441 16.13 15.68 -18.64
C LEU A 441 17.38 16.46 -19.06
N TRP A 442 17.43 17.77 -18.77
CA TRP A 442 18.60 18.59 -19.06
C TRP A 442 19.83 18.18 -18.23
N ARG A 443 19.63 17.89 -16.92
CA ARG A 443 20.71 17.36 -16.06
C ARG A 443 21.24 16.03 -16.58
N LEU A 444 20.36 15.10 -16.99
CA LEU A 444 20.73 13.80 -17.53
C LEU A 444 21.53 13.88 -18.84
N ARG A 445 21.24 14.89 -19.69
CA ARG A 445 22.01 15.12 -20.92
C ARG A 445 23.42 15.62 -20.63
N ARG A 446 23.62 16.38 -19.54
CA ARG A 446 24.92 16.95 -19.16
C ARG A 446 25.77 16.03 -18.29
N ASP A 447 25.13 15.38 -17.35
CA ASP A 447 25.77 14.47 -16.40
C ASP A 447 24.91 13.22 -16.18
N ARG A 448 25.47 12.08 -16.53
CA ARG A 448 24.79 10.78 -16.39
C ARG A 448 25.01 10.14 -15.01
N ALA A 449 25.69 10.79 -14.06
CA ALA A 449 26.00 10.19 -12.75
C ALA A 449 24.72 9.73 -11.99
N ASN A 450 23.63 10.47 -12.12
CA ASN A 450 22.37 10.19 -11.42
C ASN A 450 21.29 9.52 -12.27
N TRP A 451 21.64 9.02 -13.48
CA TRP A 451 20.67 8.42 -14.40
C TRP A 451 19.81 7.35 -13.73
N PHE A 452 20.41 6.54 -12.84
CA PHE A 452 19.71 5.44 -12.18
C PHE A 452 18.64 5.93 -11.20
N LEU A 453 18.91 6.98 -10.43
CA LEU A 453 17.94 7.58 -9.51
C LEU A 453 16.73 8.17 -10.26
N TYR A 454 16.98 8.89 -11.36
CA TYR A 454 15.91 9.39 -12.21
C TYR A 454 15.14 8.24 -12.88
N GLY A 455 15.84 7.18 -13.28
CA GLY A 455 15.23 5.95 -13.80
C GLY A 455 14.31 5.27 -12.79
N LEU A 456 14.69 5.23 -11.50
CA LEU A 456 13.83 4.71 -10.44
C LEU A 456 12.55 5.54 -10.25
N LEU A 457 12.63 6.89 -10.32
CA LEU A 457 11.44 7.73 -10.26
C LEU A 457 10.54 7.49 -11.47
N ALA A 458 11.12 7.38 -12.66
CA ALA A 458 10.38 7.09 -13.89
C ALA A 458 9.69 5.71 -13.83
N LEU A 459 10.36 4.68 -13.31
CA LEU A 459 9.77 3.36 -13.08
C LEU A 459 8.64 3.43 -12.04
N TRP A 460 8.83 4.19 -10.95
CA TRP A 460 7.83 4.28 -9.88
C TRP A 460 6.49 4.83 -10.38
N VAL A 461 6.51 5.81 -11.28
CA VAL A 461 5.30 6.37 -11.89
C VAL A 461 4.88 5.57 -13.13
N GLY A 462 5.85 5.22 -13.99
CA GLY A 462 5.59 4.65 -15.30
C GLY A 462 5.05 3.22 -15.27
N VAL A 463 5.51 2.37 -14.33
CA VAL A 463 5.03 0.97 -14.26
C VAL A 463 3.56 0.90 -13.85
N PRO A 464 3.07 1.58 -12.78
CA PRO A 464 1.64 1.60 -12.46
C PRO A 464 0.80 2.24 -13.57
N PHE A 465 1.30 3.30 -14.20
CA PHE A 465 0.62 3.93 -15.33
C PHE A 465 0.51 3.00 -16.53
N ALA A 466 1.58 2.30 -16.88
CA ALA A 466 1.56 1.28 -17.95
C ALA A 466 0.60 0.13 -17.61
N GLY A 467 0.49 -0.24 -16.33
CA GLY A 467 -0.50 -1.20 -15.85
C GLY A 467 -1.93 -0.80 -16.17
N LEU A 468 -2.27 0.47 -15.96
CA LEU A 468 -3.59 1.01 -16.28
C LEU A 468 -3.87 1.05 -17.78
N VAL A 469 -2.86 1.43 -18.59
CA VAL A 469 -3.04 1.66 -20.04
C VAL A 469 -3.01 0.36 -20.85
N PHE A 470 -2.15 -0.60 -20.47
CA PHE A 470 -1.88 -1.78 -21.30
C PHE A 470 -2.44 -3.09 -20.72
N PHE A 471 -2.86 -3.11 -19.46
CA PHE A 471 -3.34 -4.32 -18.79
C PHE A 471 -4.76 -4.19 -18.22
N ASP A 472 -5.51 -3.17 -18.65
CA ASP A 472 -6.89 -2.91 -18.25
C ASP A 472 -7.13 -3.00 -16.74
N MET A 473 -6.14 -2.54 -15.95
CA MET A 473 -6.27 -2.53 -14.50
C MET A 473 -7.40 -1.60 -14.08
N THR A 474 -8.20 -2.04 -13.14
CA THR A 474 -9.36 -1.30 -12.66
C THR A 474 -8.96 0.03 -12.03
N ALA A 475 -9.40 1.16 -12.60
CA ALA A 475 -9.19 2.51 -12.09
C ALA A 475 -10.53 3.17 -11.75
N TYR A 476 -10.76 3.49 -10.46
CA TYR A 476 -11.96 4.17 -9.98
C TYR A 476 -11.64 5.01 -8.74
N GLY A 477 -12.53 5.93 -8.39
CA GLY A 477 -12.32 6.82 -7.24
C GLY A 477 -11.22 7.83 -7.49
N ASN A 478 -11.21 8.41 -8.69
CA ASN A 478 -10.21 9.38 -9.14
C ASN A 478 -8.77 8.83 -9.02
N ILE A 479 -7.80 9.65 -8.57
CA ILE A 479 -6.39 9.25 -8.45
C ILE A 479 -6.09 8.38 -7.21
N ARG A 480 -7.08 8.08 -6.37
CA ARG A 480 -6.90 7.44 -5.06
C ARG A 480 -6.00 6.20 -5.08
N HIS A 481 -6.22 5.30 -6.04
CA HIS A 481 -5.43 4.06 -6.15
C HIS A 481 -3.95 4.29 -6.51
N LEU A 482 -3.62 5.48 -7.02
CA LEU A 482 -2.29 5.87 -7.44
C LEU A 482 -1.65 6.93 -6.52
N LEU A 483 -2.23 7.21 -5.35
CA LEU A 483 -1.68 8.15 -4.37
C LEU A 483 -0.21 7.85 -4.05
N PHE A 484 0.17 6.57 -4.00
CA PHE A 484 1.55 6.16 -3.72
C PHE A 484 2.55 6.57 -4.81
N THR A 485 2.11 7.01 -5.99
CA THR A 485 2.98 7.52 -7.07
C THR A 485 3.22 9.03 -6.94
N LEU A 486 2.34 9.76 -6.23
CA LEU A 486 2.44 11.21 -6.08
C LEU A 486 3.73 11.66 -5.39
N PRO A 487 4.30 10.96 -4.40
CA PRO A 487 5.60 11.33 -3.87
C PRO A 487 6.69 11.41 -4.95
N ALA A 488 6.71 10.50 -5.92
CA ALA A 488 7.68 10.55 -7.02
C ALA A 488 7.45 11.76 -7.92
N LEU A 489 6.19 12.08 -8.27
CA LEU A 489 5.84 13.28 -9.05
C LEU A 489 6.22 14.57 -8.30
N LEU A 490 5.97 14.63 -7.00
CA LEU A 490 6.29 15.81 -6.19
C LEU A 490 7.80 15.95 -5.90
N ILE A 491 8.59 14.86 -5.96
CA ILE A 491 10.05 14.96 -6.02
C ILE A 491 10.48 15.61 -7.33
N VAL A 492 9.85 15.26 -8.45
CA VAL A 492 10.11 15.94 -9.74
C VAL A 492 9.73 17.42 -9.66
N ALA A 493 8.60 17.76 -9.02
CA ALA A 493 8.25 19.16 -8.73
C ALA A 493 9.33 19.85 -7.89
N GLY A 494 9.89 19.18 -6.88
CA GLY A 494 11.00 19.67 -6.07
C GLY A 494 12.28 19.93 -6.87
N ILE A 495 12.57 19.13 -7.90
CA ILE A 495 13.69 19.40 -8.83
C ILE A 495 13.41 20.67 -9.65
N GLY A 496 12.16 20.90 -10.05
CA GLY A 496 11.72 22.14 -10.70
C GLY A 496 11.84 23.35 -9.79
N LEU A 497 11.40 23.20 -8.54
CA LEU A 497 11.57 24.21 -7.48
C LEU A 497 13.05 24.58 -7.30
N GLU A 498 13.95 23.59 -7.17
CA GLU A 498 15.38 23.83 -7.05
C GLU A 498 15.94 24.60 -8.26
N ALA A 499 15.51 24.23 -9.48
CA ALA A 499 15.96 24.89 -10.71
C ALA A 499 15.55 26.37 -10.74
N ILE A 500 14.40 26.75 -10.17
CA ILE A 500 13.97 28.15 -10.03
C ILE A 500 14.76 28.83 -8.92
N LEU A 501 14.87 28.21 -7.73
CA LEU A 501 15.57 28.79 -6.59
C LEU A 501 17.03 29.13 -6.90
N GLN A 502 17.70 28.31 -7.72
CA GLN A 502 19.09 28.57 -8.16
C GLN A 502 19.22 29.85 -9.01
N ARG A 503 18.13 30.36 -9.59
CA ARG A 503 18.10 31.62 -10.37
C ARG A 503 17.76 32.84 -9.51
N LEU A 504 17.16 32.64 -8.34
CA LEU A 504 16.83 33.71 -7.41
C LEU A 504 18.08 34.14 -6.64
N ARG A 505 18.43 35.43 -6.76
CA ARG A 505 19.64 35.98 -6.14
C ARG A 505 19.46 36.42 -4.68
N ARG A 506 18.23 36.60 -4.25
CA ARG A 506 17.89 37.15 -2.92
C ARG A 506 17.07 36.17 -2.10
N ARG A 507 17.42 35.97 -0.85
CA ARG A 507 16.72 35.04 0.07
C ARG A 507 15.26 35.39 0.28
N TRP A 508 14.90 36.66 0.35
CA TRP A 508 13.51 37.08 0.50
C TRP A 508 12.66 36.65 -0.72
N ALA A 509 13.23 36.66 -1.92
CA ALA A 509 12.54 36.20 -3.14
C ALA A 509 12.31 34.71 -3.13
N GLU A 510 13.21 33.90 -2.55
CA GLU A 510 13.01 32.46 -2.34
C GLU A 510 11.79 32.21 -1.41
N TRP A 511 11.70 32.96 -0.31
CA TRP A 511 10.60 32.82 0.63
C TRP A 511 9.28 33.31 0.04
N LEU A 512 9.27 34.45 -0.67
CA LEU A 512 8.10 34.93 -1.36
C LEU A 512 7.61 33.92 -2.40
N PHE A 513 8.53 33.36 -3.19
CA PHE A 513 8.20 32.33 -4.17
C PHE A 513 7.59 31.10 -3.46
N MET A 514 8.18 30.64 -2.36
CA MET A 514 7.64 29.52 -1.61
C MET A 514 6.25 29.81 -1.03
N ALA A 515 6.04 31.02 -0.53
CA ALA A 515 4.72 31.45 -0.05
C ALA A 515 3.67 31.40 -1.16
N VAL A 516 3.99 31.91 -2.35
CA VAL A 516 3.10 31.87 -3.53
C VAL A 516 2.80 30.42 -3.95
N VAL A 517 3.81 29.54 -3.91
CA VAL A 517 3.65 28.12 -4.28
C VAL A 517 2.80 27.35 -3.27
N ALA A 518 2.92 27.64 -1.97
CA ALA A 518 2.19 26.96 -0.91
C ALA A 518 0.77 27.53 -0.68
N LEU A 519 0.55 28.80 -1.01
CA LEU A 519 -0.70 29.51 -0.70
C LEU A 519 -1.97 28.81 -1.24
N PRO A 520 -2.03 28.35 -2.51
CA PRO A 520 -3.23 27.67 -3.02
C PRO A 520 -3.58 26.42 -2.21
N GLY A 521 -2.56 25.64 -1.84
CA GLY A 521 -2.76 24.45 -1.02
C GLY A 521 -3.26 24.80 0.38
N ILE A 522 -2.60 25.73 1.07
CA ILE A 522 -3.00 26.17 2.42
C ILE A 522 -4.42 26.76 2.41
N TRP A 523 -4.74 27.59 1.41
CA TRP A 523 -6.08 28.12 1.25
C TRP A 523 -7.14 27.02 1.11
N ALA A 524 -6.86 26.04 0.25
CA ALA A 524 -7.76 24.91 0.02
C ALA A 524 -7.92 24.03 1.28
N LEU A 525 -6.85 23.83 2.07
CA LEU A 525 -6.93 23.13 3.37
C LEU A 525 -7.91 23.80 4.33
N ILE A 526 -7.91 25.12 4.39
CA ILE A 526 -8.80 25.88 5.28
C ILE A 526 -10.24 25.90 4.75
N TRP A 527 -10.41 26.18 3.45
CA TRP A 527 -11.72 26.37 2.85
C TRP A 527 -12.51 25.07 2.66
N LEU A 528 -11.83 23.95 2.33
CA LEU A 528 -12.49 22.66 2.10
C LEU A 528 -12.67 21.85 3.38
N HIS A 529 -12.02 22.20 4.48
CA HIS A 529 -12.07 21.41 5.71
C HIS A 529 -13.51 21.02 6.10
N PRO A 530 -13.78 19.76 6.45
CA PRO A 530 -12.91 18.56 6.51
C PRO A 530 -12.89 17.74 5.20
N TYR A 531 -13.18 18.33 4.05
CA TYR A 531 -13.32 17.65 2.75
C TYR A 531 -12.16 17.92 1.80
N GLU A 532 -10.93 18.13 2.27
CA GLU A 532 -9.77 18.52 1.45
C GLU A 532 -9.47 17.51 0.33
N TYR A 533 -9.80 16.24 0.55
CA TYR A 533 -9.60 15.16 -0.42
C TYR A 533 -10.47 15.27 -1.69
N ILE A 534 -11.52 16.12 -1.69
CA ILE A 534 -12.31 16.43 -2.89
C ILE A 534 -11.74 17.57 -3.72
N TYR A 535 -10.55 18.05 -3.36
CA TYR A 535 -9.92 19.20 -4.02
C TYR A 535 -9.81 19.00 -5.52
N MET A 536 -10.24 20.02 -6.25
CA MET A 536 -10.02 20.19 -7.67
C MET A 536 -9.49 21.60 -7.91
N ASN A 537 -8.54 21.75 -8.81
CA ASN A 537 -7.91 23.05 -9.06
C ASN A 537 -8.72 23.93 -10.04
N SER A 538 -8.22 25.14 -10.28
CA SER A 538 -8.92 26.13 -11.13
C SER A 538 -9.03 25.73 -12.60
N LEU A 539 -8.23 24.78 -13.09
CA LEU A 539 -8.30 24.28 -14.48
C LEU A 539 -9.66 23.66 -14.83
N VAL A 540 -10.37 23.15 -13.83
CA VAL A 540 -11.74 22.61 -14.00
C VAL A 540 -12.80 23.47 -13.30
N GLY A 541 -12.44 24.65 -12.80
CA GLY A 541 -13.33 25.55 -12.08
C GLY A 541 -13.46 25.22 -10.57
N GLY A 542 -12.44 24.60 -10.00
CA GLY A 542 -12.45 24.16 -8.61
C GLY A 542 -13.46 23.03 -8.36
N VAL A 543 -13.83 22.84 -7.07
CA VAL A 543 -14.83 21.83 -6.68
C VAL A 543 -16.19 22.10 -7.30
N SER A 544 -16.60 23.37 -7.42
CA SER A 544 -17.87 23.78 -8.05
C SER A 544 -17.92 23.40 -9.54
N GLY A 545 -16.84 23.65 -10.29
CA GLY A 545 -16.77 23.29 -11.72
C GLY A 545 -16.54 21.79 -11.98
N ALA A 546 -16.05 21.05 -10.99
CA ALA A 546 -15.90 19.60 -11.03
C ALA A 546 -17.21 18.86 -10.72
N TYR A 547 -18.14 19.50 -10.00
CA TYR A 547 -19.44 18.94 -9.66
C TYR A 547 -20.23 18.56 -10.93
N GLY A 548 -20.79 17.37 -10.95
CA GLY A 548 -21.45 16.82 -12.13
C GLY A 548 -20.51 16.40 -13.28
N ARG A 549 -19.19 16.44 -13.07
CA ARG A 549 -18.19 16.02 -14.08
C ARG A 549 -17.19 14.98 -13.56
N TYR A 550 -16.88 15.01 -12.28
CA TYR A 550 -15.94 14.10 -11.60
C TYR A 550 -16.53 13.61 -10.28
N GLU A 551 -16.04 12.48 -9.79
CA GLU A 551 -16.38 12.00 -8.45
C GLU A 551 -15.81 12.96 -7.41
N LEU A 552 -16.59 13.34 -6.40
CA LEU A 552 -16.14 14.20 -5.31
C LEU A 552 -16.10 13.43 -3.99
N ASP A 553 -17.22 13.37 -3.24
CA ASP A 553 -17.27 12.70 -1.93
C ASP A 553 -17.52 11.20 -2.05
N ARG A 554 -16.59 10.48 -2.67
CA ARG A 554 -16.70 9.02 -2.79
C ARG A 554 -16.59 8.28 -1.45
N GLN A 555 -16.00 8.87 -0.44
CA GLN A 555 -15.85 8.26 0.88
C GLN A 555 -17.06 8.53 1.77
N CYS A 556 -17.97 9.39 1.36
CA CYS A 556 -19.19 9.78 2.07
C CYS A 556 -18.98 10.28 3.51
N ILE A 557 -17.86 10.93 3.78
CA ILE A 557 -17.63 11.49 5.12
C ILE A 557 -18.55 12.65 5.45
N SER A 558 -19.20 13.26 4.42
CA SER A 558 -20.21 14.31 4.59
C SER A 558 -21.50 13.82 5.27
N LEU A 559 -21.70 12.50 5.38
CA LEU A 559 -22.78 11.92 6.18
C LEU A 559 -22.68 12.29 7.67
N ARG A 560 -21.48 12.57 8.19
CA ARG A 560 -21.30 13.05 9.57
C ARG A 560 -22.01 14.38 9.79
N GLU A 561 -21.72 15.39 8.97
CA GLU A 561 -22.35 16.71 9.07
C GLU A 561 -23.87 16.61 8.93
N ALA A 562 -24.36 15.75 8.06
CA ALA A 562 -25.80 15.54 7.87
C ALA A 562 -26.49 14.82 9.06
N ILE A 563 -25.87 13.80 9.69
CA ILE A 563 -26.46 13.16 10.87
C ILE A 563 -26.37 14.04 12.11
N GLU A 564 -25.34 14.88 12.23
CA GLU A 564 -25.24 15.85 13.30
C GLU A 564 -26.39 16.89 13.23
N GLU A 565 -26.82 17.28 12.02
CA GLU A 565 -28.01 18.09 11.81
C GLU A 565 -29.28 17.33 12.25
N VAL A 566 -29.45 16.06 11.86
CA VAL A 566 -30.57 15.23 12.34
C VAL A 566 -30.60 15.15 13.87
N ASN A 567 -29.42 15.00 14.52
CA ASN A 567 -29.33 14.95 15.99
C ASN A 567 -29.91 16.21 16.66
N GLN A 568 -29.82 17.38 15.98
CA GLN A 568 -30.30 18.64 16.52
C GLN A 568 -31.81 18.83 16.30
N ILE A 569 -32.33 18.46 15.11
CA ILE A 569 -33.68 18.81 14.69
C ILE A 569 -34.72 17.70 14.93
N ALA A 570 -34.28 16.44 15.00
CA ALA A 570 -35.17 15.31 15.05
C ALA A 570 -35.75 15.05 16.45
N ALA A 571 -37.03 14.66 16.50
CA ALA A 571 -37.65 14.15 17.73
C ALA A 571 -36.95 12.86 18.20
N GLN A 572 -37.24 12.42 19.43
CA GLN A 572 -36.72 11.17 19.95
C GLN A 572 -37.33 9.95 19.23
N GLY A 573 -36.51 8.93 18.98
CA GLY A 573 -36.97 7.62 18.48
C GLY A 573 -37.31 7.60 17.00
N VAL A 574 -36.97 8.64 16.21
CA VAL A 574 -37.27 8.68 14.77
C VAL A 574 -36.39 7.70 14.00
N THR A 575 -36.87 7.30 12.83
CA THR A 575 -36.16 6.40 11.93
C THR A 575 -35.42 7.18 10.85
N VAL A 576 -34.12 6.95 10.73
CA VAL A 576 -33.25 7.58 9.74
C VAL A 576 -32.73 6.53 8.77
N MET A 577 -33.05 6.67 7.49
CA MET A 577 -32.51 5.84 6.42
C MET A 577 -31.19 6.41 5.92
N VAL A 578 -30.21 5.55 5.75
CA VAL A 578 -28.91 5.91 5.19
C VAL A 578 -28.77 5.22 3.83
N LEU A 579 -28.77 6.00 2.74
CA LEU A 579 -28.47 5.49 1.41
C LEU A 579 -26.96 5.30 1.28
N GLY A 580 -26.49 4.08 1.61
CA GLY A 580 -25.09 3.72 1.69
C GLY A 580 -24.78 2.87 2.92
N GLN A 581 -23.64 3.09 3.53
CA GLN A 581 -23.19 2.30 4.69
C GLN A 581 -23.59 2.95 6.02
N ILE A 582 -24.49 2.31 6.74
CA ILE A 582 -24.89 2.74 8.10
C ILE A 582 -23.67 2.91 9.02
N SER A 583 -22.64 2.07 8.86
CA SER A 583 -21.43 2.12 9.68
C SER A 583 -20.69 3.46 9.61
N ALA A 584 -20.89 4.24 8.54
CA ALA A 584 -20.31 5.59 8.42
C ALA A 584 -21.04 6.63 9.31
N VAL A 585 -22.26 6.32 9.72
CA VAL A 585 -23.14 7.23 10.49
C VAL A 585 -23.22 6.85 11.97
N VAL A 586 -23.17 5.54 12.25
CA VAL A 586 -23.32 5.00 13.63
C VAL A 586 -22.45 5.71 14.70
N PRO A 587 -21.16 6.04 14.45
CA PRO A 587 -20.32 6.67 15.48
C PRO A 587 -20.81 8.05 15.92
N TYR A 588 -21.60 8.74 15.10
CA TYR A 588 -22.02 10.13 15.28
C TYR A 588 -23.53 10.28 15.52
N ALA A 589 -24.29 9.23 15.30
CA ALA A 589 -25.73 9.23 15.51
C ALA A 589 -26.09 9.22 17.01
N ARG A 590 -27.11 9.97 17.36
CA ARG A 590 -27.72 9.96 18.70
C ARG A 590 -28.28 8.54 19.00
N PRO A 591 -28.06 7.98 20.21
CA PRO A 591 -28.40 6.58 20.51
C PRO A 591 -29.87 6.20 20.38
N ASP A 592 -30.79 7.17 20.45
CA ASP A 592 -32.24 6.95 20.32
C ASP A 592 -32.69 6.87 18.86
N LEU A 593 -31.85 7.22 17.88
CA LEU A 593 -32.20 7.16 16.47
C LEU A 593 -32.17 5.70 15.97
N ARG A 594 -33.22 5.31 15.25
CA ARG A 594 -33.27 4.03 14.56
C ARG A 594 -32.66 4.16 13.17
N LEU A 595 -31.44 3.67 12.96
CA LEU A 595 -30.79 3.68 11.66
C LEU A 595 -31.23 2.46 10.84
N ILE A 596 -31.62 2.68 9.58
CA ILE A 596 -31.98 1.65 8.61
C ILE A 596 -31.22 1.86 7.30
N ASP A 597 -31.05 0.81 6.50
CA ASP A 597 -30.40 0.87 5.19
C ASP A 597 -31.42 0.94 4.04
N ASP A 598 -30.92 1.03 2.81
CA ASP A 598 -31.69 1.12 1.58
C ASP A 598 -32.44 -0.17 1.17
N ARG A 599 -32.32 -1.25 1.96
CA ARG A 599 -33.14 -2.48 1.78
C ARG A 599 -34.54 -2.31 2.33
N GLU A 600 -34.72 -1.39 3.27
CA GLU A 600 -36.03 -1.04 3.80
C GLU A 600 -36.76 -0.07 2.85
N PRO A 601 -38.09 -0.10 2.79
CA PRO A 601 -38.84 0.84 1.96
C PRO A 601 -38.74 2.27 2.50
N PHE A 602 -38.63 3.27 1.63
CA PHE A 602 -38.56 4.69 1.99
C PHE A 602 -39.65 5.14 2.96
N ARG A 603 -40.86 4.58 2.83
CA ARG A 603 -41.98 4.88 3.72
C ARG A 603 -41.75 4.49 5.19
N SER A 604 -40.72 3.72 5.52
CA SER A 604 -40.38 3.38 6.90
C SER A 604 -39.46 4.40 7.57
N ALA A 605 -38.90 5.36 6.79
CA ALA A 605 -37.99 6.37 7.30
C ALA A 605 -38.68 7.71 7.54
N ASP A 606 -38.34 8.45 8.58
CA ASP A 606 -38.75 9.83 8.84
C ASP A 606 -37.77 10.81 8.19
N TYR A 607 -36.49 10.43 8.15
CA TYR A 607 -35.43 11.15 7.48
C TYR A 607 -34.63 10.22 6.58
N VAL A 608 -34.06 10.77 5.49
CA VAL A 608 -33.19 10.04 4.55
C VAL A 608 -31.93 10.84 4.30
N LEU A 609 -30.78 10.19 4.47
CA LEU A 609 -29.46 10.71 4.17
C LEU A 609 -28.95 10.09 2.87
N SER A 610 -28.53 10.90 1.92
CA SER A 610 -27.94 10.44 0.64
C SER A 610 -26.63 11.15 0.35
N CYS A 611 -25.56 10.36 0.26
CA CYS A 611 -24.27 10.84 -0.22
C CYS A 611 -24.19 10.70 -1.75
N TYR A 612 -23.73 11.74 -2.44
CA TYR A 612 -23.77 11.86 -3.91
C TYR A 612 -22.69 11.14 -4.69
N TRP A 613 -21.95 10.21 -4.12
CA TRP A 613 -20.90 9.52 -4.88
C TRP A 613 -21.40 8.63 -6.02
N GLN A 614 -22.64 8.11 -5.90
CA GLN A 614 -23.28 7.28 -6.92
C GLN A 614 -24.60 7.89 -7.43
N SER A 615 -25.10 8.99 -6.85
CA SER A 615 -26.47 9.36 -7.09
C SER A 615 -26.66 10.13 -8.39
N THR A 616 -27.47 9.53 -9.22
CA THR A 616 -28.24 10.19 -10.28
C THR A 616 -29.55 10.79 -9.73
N ILE A 617 -29.75 10.79 -8.41
CA ILE A 617 -31.00 11.21 -7.79
C ILE A 617 -30.86 12.68 -7.37
N ASP A 618 -31.00 13.58 -8.33
CA ASP A 618 -31.23 15.01 -8.07
C ASP A 618 -32.62 15.29 -7.45
N LEU A 619 -33.49 14.30 -7.45
CA LEU A 619 -34.84 14.36 -6.93
C LEU A 619 -34.92 13.42 -5.72
N GLY A 620 -35.16 13.97 -4.54
CA GLY A 620 -35.39 13.19 -3.33
C GLY A 620 -36.52 12.16 -3.52
N PRO A 621 -36.63 11.15 -2.64
CA PRO A 621 -37.67 10.15 -2.73
C PRO A 621 -39.05 10.80 -2.67
N GLU A 622 -40.00 10.25 -3.42
CA GLU A 622 -41.39 10.74 -3.45
C GLU A 622 -41.99 10.79 -2.04
N GLY A 623 -42.61 11.90 -1.70
CA GLY A 623 -43.13 12.15 -0.35
C GLY A 623 -42.14 12.71 0.66
N PHE A 624 -40.96 13.17 0.21
CA PHE A 624 -39.97 13.81 1.04
C PHE A 624 -39.62 15.22 0.53
N GLU A 625 -39.19 16.08 1.42
CA GLU A 625 -38.65 17.41 1.11
C GLU A 625 -37.20 17.51 1.53
N THR A 626 -36.35 18.21 0.78
CA THR A 626 -34.99 18.52 1.16
C THR A 626 -34.97 19.59 2.25
N ILE A 627 -34.41 19.30 3.41
CA ILE A 627 -34.33 20.24 4.52
C ILE A 627 -32.91 20.75 4.79
N TYR A 628 -31.88 19.97 4.40
CA TYR A 628 -30.50 20.36 4.58
C TYR A 628 -29.62 19.80 3.46
N LYS A 629 -28.56 20.52 3.10
CA LYS A 629 -27.56 20.09 2.10
C LYS A 629 -26.16 20.38 2.59
N VAL A 630 -25.34 19.37 2.70
CA VAL A 630 -23.91 19.54 2.93
C VAL A 630 -23.26 20.00 1.62
N ARG A 631 -22.63 21.16 1.62
CA ARG A 631 -22.08 21.78 0.40
C ARG A 631 -20.66 22.28 0.59
N ARG A 632 -19.89 22.28 -0.52
CA ARG A 632 -18.67 23.08 -0.65
C ARG A 632 -18.71 23.82 -1.99
N GLY A 633 -18.87 25.15 -1.92
CA GLY A 633 -19.25 25.96 -3.09
C GLY A 633 -20.61 25.51 -3.63
N GLU A 634 -20.69 25.31 -4.96
CA GLU A 634 -21.92 24.81 -5.61
C GLU A 634 -22.09 23.28 -5.52
N ALA A 635 -21.02 22.56 -5.13
CA ALA A 635 -21.07 21.11 -5.04
C ALA A 635 -21.86 20.66 -3.82
N VAL A 636 -22.90 19.86 -4.05
CA VAL A 636 -23.64 19.15 -3.01
C VAL A 636 -22.97 17.80 -2.77
N LEU A 637 -22.64 17.51 -1.50
CA LEU A 637 -21.98 16.29 -1.07
C LEU A 637 -22.98 15.29 -0.46
N THR A 638 -23.91 15.78 0.36
CA THR A 638 -24.99 14.98 0.97
C THR A 638 -26.26 15.79 1.04
N ASP A 639 -27.39 15.15 0.74
CA ASP A 639 -28.73 15.65 0.99
C ASP A 639 -29.34 14.99 2.22
N LEU A 640 -30.06 15.78 2.99
CA LEU A 640 -30.95 15.35 4.07
C LEU A 640 -32.38 15.66 3.68
N TRP A 641 -33.19 14.62 3.59
CA TRP A 641 -34.64 14.73 3.31
C TRP A 641 -35.45 14.37 4.55
N ARG A 642 -36.56 15.06 4.71
CA ARG A 642 -37.56 14.79 5.75
C ARG A 642 -38.87 14.33 5.07
N ARG A 643 -39.55 13.35 5.65
CA ARG A 643 -40.86 12.92 5.17
C ARG A 643 -41.89 14.04 5.29
N LEU A 644 -42.63 14.27 4.24
CA LEU A 644 -43.79 15.17 4.27
C LEU A 644 -44.91 14.57 5.13
N PRO A 645 -45.63 15.37 5.90
CA PRO A 645 -46.84 14.91 6.57
C PRO A 645 -47.80 14.30 5.55
N LEU A 646 -48.31 13.11 5.85
CA LEU A 646 -49.40 12.53 5.01
C LEU A 646 -50.53 13.54 4.92
N ALA A 647 -50.90 13.91 3.71
CA ALA A 647 -52.11 14.72 3.50
C ALA A 647 -53.28 14.04 4.22
N PRO A 648 -54.07 14.75 5.04
CA PRO A 648 -55.24 14.16 5.65
C PRO A 648 -56.11 13.59 4.52
N LEU A 649 -56.50 12.30 4.64
CA LEU A 649 -57.47 11.69 3.73
C LEU A 649 -58.67 12.63 3.65
N PRO A 650 -59.17 12.96 2.42
CA PRO A 650 -60.37 13.75 2.31
C PRO A 650 -61.42 13.04 3.15
N SER A 651 -61.98 13.76 4.12
CA SER A 651 -63.07 13.27 4.93
C SER A 651 -64.12 12.76 3.98
N ALA A 652 -64.44 11.46 4.03
CA ALA A 652 -65.64 10.94 3.33
C ALA A 652 -66.81 11.78 3.84
N GLU A 653 -67.32 12.65 3.00
CA GLU A 653 -68.58 13.31 3.28
C GLU A 653 -69.67 12.22 3.42
N PRO A 654 -70.48 12.35 4.44
CA PRO A 654 -71.53 11.36 4.75
C PRO A 654 -72.61 11.20 3.68
#